data_2f983eb3d164eca341e931f3073b2d5c
#
_entry.id   2f983eb3d164eca341e931f3073b2d5c
#
_cell.length_a   1.000
_cell.length_b   1.000
_cell.length_c   1.000
_cell.angle_alpha   90.00
_cell.angle_beta   90.00
_cell.angle_gamma   90.00
#
_symmetry.space_group_name_H-M   'P 1'
#
loop_
_entity.id
_entity.type
_entity.pdbx_description
1 polymer ?
#
loop_
_entity_poly.entity_id
_entity_poly.type
_entity_poly.pdbx_seq_one_letter_code
_entity_poly.pdbx_strand_id
1 'polypeptide(L)'
;MSLAGISIRRPVATTMVIVSFIFVGLLAMFSMKKELIPDINIPVVTISTTWNGAVAEDVETQVTKKIKDSLSNVEAIDKIQTVSSYGSSSVVVNFDFGVNTNDKVTQIQREVSKIANDLPKDANTPIVRKVDAATGSMTAIIAFNSDNKTALNTFIKEKLKPRLESLAGIGEVTIAGNPEKQLQIQVDSDKLSAYNLSPMELYNIIRTAVTTYPIGKLSTGDKDMIIRFMGELDYIDQYENILISSDGNTLRLKDVANVVLTTEDPDRLGYLKGKDSIIVLLSKSSDGDTIGLNSAAFKVIEEMKPYMPAGTEYSIELDNSENINSSISNVSSSAIQGLVLATIILFAFLKSFRTTILISLALPVAIIFTFAFLSMRGTTLNLISLMGLSIGVGMLTDNSVVVVDNIYRHITELNSPVLEAAENGTEEVTFSVIASALTTMVVFIPILFIPGLAREFFRDMSYAIIFSNLAAIIVAITMIPMLASRFLNRKSMKSEDGRLFKKVKARYLKIIHWAYVHKGKTVFIMVFLFFFSIFVGPKLLKFEFMPKQDEGKYSLMAELQNGTDIEKAKRIARELENIVKNEPHTKSYLMLVSTSKISINADVGKKGTRKESVFDIMNDVRKQAKNVLDARISLSNQFSGGRSTKDVEFLIQGMNQDEIKQFGKQILKKLQNYNGIVDLSSTLDPGIIELRINIDRDKITSYGINPTVVAQTLSYYMLGGDKANTATLKTDSEEIDVWIRLPKDKRNDINILQSLNIKVGDNKFVKLSDVATIQYAEGTSKINKKNGIYTVTISANDGGVGLAAIQQKMIEEFNSLNPPSSISYSWGGQTENMQKTMSQLTFALSISIFLIYALLASQFESFIMPIIIIGSIPLALIGVIWGLVVTGQSIDIMVMIGVILLAGVVVNNAIVLIDFIKTMRIRGHDKEYSIMYSCETRLRPILMTTMTTVFGMMPMALGLGEGSEFYRGMAITVIFGLSFSTILTLVLIPVLYSVVDDFTTKLITKIKNISNKSKKKGVNNG
;
A
#
# COMPACT_ATOMS: atom_id res chain seq x y z
N MET A 1 8.07 -35.10 35.84
CA MET A 1 9.34 -34.41 35.51
C MET A 1 8.98 -33.16 34.75
N SER A 2 9.45 -32.00 35.20
CA SER A 2 9.26 -30.72 34.46
C SER A 2 10.15 -30.72 33.21
N LEU A 3 9.76 -29.88 32.19
CA LEU A 3 10.56 -29.71 30.97
C LEU A 3 12.00 -29.24 31.35
N ALA A 4 12.14 -28.39 32.33
CA ALA A 4 13.42 -27.93 32.85
C ALA A 4 14.26 -29.10 33.41
N GLY A 5 13.64 -29.98 34.21
CA GLY A 5 14.29 -31.16 34.76
C GLY A 5 14.77 -32.14 33.68
N ILE A 6 13.96 -32.35 32.62
CA ILE A 6 14.35 -33.19 31.47
C ILE A 6 15.54 -32.56 30.74
N SER A 7 15.51 -31.25 30.51
CA SER A 7 16.56 -30.54 29.77
C SER A 7 17.92 -30.56 30.50
N ILE A 8 17.91 -30.48 31.83
CA ILE A 8 19.11 -30.51 32.66
C ILE A 8 19.69 -31.91 32.72
N ARG A 9 18.85 -32.95 32.86
CA ARG A 9 19.27 -34.34 33.00
C ARG A 9 19.70 -35.00 31.68
N ARG A 10 19.16 -34.50 30.52
CA ARG A 10 19.51 -35.00 29.17
C ARG A 10 20.06 -33.89 28.27
N PRO A 11 21.20 -33.29 28.62
CA PRO A 11 21.70 -32.08 27.95
C PRO A 11 22.07 -32.30 26.48
N VAL A 12 22.59 -33.51 26.13
CA VAL A 12 22.94 -33.81 24.75
C VAL A 12 21.68 -33.87 23.87
N ALA A 13 20.61 -34.52 24.33
CA ALA A 13 19.37 -34.59 23.63
C ALA A 13 18.76 -33.19 23.43
N THR A 14 18.75 -32.36 24.48
CA THR A 14 18.28 -30.98 24.43
C THR A 14 19.10 -30.13 23.47
N THR A 15 20.42 -30.23 23.49
CA THR A 15 21.30 -29.52 22.55
C THR A 15 21.02 -29.94 21.10
N MET A 16 20.85 -31.22 20.82
CA MET A 16 20.56 -31.70 19.47
C MET A 16 19.22 -31.24 18.97
N VAL A 17 18.19 -31.19 19.80
CA VAL A 17 16.88 -30.60 19.46
C VAL A 17 17.03 -29.11 19.13
N ILE A 18 17.76 -28.34 19.92
CA ILE A 18 18.01 -26.92 19.67
C ILE A 18 18.78 -26.73 18.37
N VAL A 19 19.83 -27.50 18.12
CA VAL A 19 20.63 -27.46 16.88
C VAL A 19 19.75 -27.80 15.66
N SER A 20 18.86 -28.81 15.78
CA SER A 20 17.92 -29.15 14.70
C SER A 20 16.98 -28.01 14.37
N PHE A 21 16.43 -27.32 15.37
CA PHE A 21 15.59 -26.12 15.15
C PHE A 21 16.40 -24.97 14.56
N ILE A 22 17.64 -24.76 14.99
CA ILE A 22 18.54 -23.76 14.39
C ILE A 22 18.77 -24.08 12.91
N PHE A 23 19.04 -25.33 12.58
CA PHE A 23 19.25 -25.74 11.19
C PHE A 23 18.02 -25.52 10.31
N VAL A 24 16.84 -25.95 10.77
CA VAL A 24 15.57 -25.71 10.06
C VAL A 24 15.27 -24.21 9.94
N GLY A 25 15.50 -23.43 11.01
CA GLY A 25 15.28 -21.99 10.99
C GLY A 25 16.20 -21.24 10.03
N LEU A 26 17.47 -21.65 9.92
CA LEU A 26 18.41 -21.09 8.94
C LEU A 26 17.99 -21.45 7.49
N LEU A 27 17.63 -22.71 7.24
CA LEU A 27 17.11 -23.10 5.92
C LEU A 27 15.87 -22.27 5.54
N ALA A 28 14.93 -22.11 6.49
CA ALA A 28 13.75 -21.29 6.31
C ALA A 28 14.09 -19.83 5.97
N MET A 29 15.01 -19.23 6.73
CA MET A 29 15.45 -17.84 6.51
C MET A 29 15.97 -17.61 5.08
N PHE A 30 16.75 -18.56 4.53
CA PHE A 30 17.29 -18.44 3.17
C PHE A 30 16.26 -18.76 2.08
N SER A 31 15.23 -19.56 2.36
CA SER A 31 14.21 -19.94 1.39
C SER A 31 13.01 -18.99 1.33
N MET A 32 12.84 -18.10 2.33
CA MET A 32 11.73 -17.15 2.37
C MET A 32 11.87 -16.08 1.29
N LYS A 33 10.77 -15.78 0.58
CA LYS A 33 10.70 -14.66 -0.38
C LYS A 33 10.93 -13.33 0.34
N LYS A 34 11.62 -12.41 -0.34
CA LYS A 34 11.91 -11.06 0.18
C LYS A 34 11.05 -10.04 -0.54
N GLU A 35 10.31 -9.25 0.21
CA GLU A 35 9.43 -8.21 -0.31
C GLU A 35 9.54 -6.92 0.51
N LEU A 36 9.09 -5.80 -0.03
CA LEU A 36 9.09 -4.55 0.71
C LEU A 36 7.97 -4.54 1.76
N ILE A 37 6.76 -4.87 1.33
CA ILE A 37 5.54 -4.96 2.15
C ILE A 37 4.94 -6.37 2.01
N PRO A 38 4.11 -6.82 2.96
CA PRO A 38 3.40 -8.09 2.83
C PRO A 38 2.60 -8.16 1.54
N ASP A 39 2.36 -9.35 1.04
CA ASP A 39 1.43 -9.56 -0.07
C ASP A 39 0.00 -9.25 0.40
N ILE A 40 -0.48 -8.08 -0.04
CA ILE A 40 -1.80 -7.55 0.34
C ILE A 40 -2.79 -7.96 -0.73
N ASN A 41 -3.67 -8.88 -0.41
CA ASN A 41 -4.78 -9.23 -1.27
C ASN A 41 -5.92 -8.20 -1.11
N ILE A 42 -5.90 -7.17 -1.96
CA ILE A 42 -6.99 -6.19 -2.03
C ILE A 42 -8.10 -6.79 -2.92
N PRO A 43 -9.30 -7.04 -2.39
CA PRO A 43 -10.36 -7.67 -3.16
C PRO A 43 -11.05 -6.65 -4.09
N VAL A 44 -10.35 -6.25 -5.14
CA VAL A 44 -10.81 -5.28 -6.14
C VAL A 44 -10.73 -5.88 -7.54
N VAL A 45 -11.81 -5.74 -8.30
CA VAL A 45 -11.88 -6.14 -9.70
C VAL A 45 -12.22 -4.91 -10.54
N THR A 46 -11.49 -4.71 -11.65
CA THR A 46 -11.75 -3.63 -12.60
C THR A 46 -12.26 -4.21 -13.90
N ILE A 47 -13.33 -3.62 -14.42
CA ILE A 47 -13.88 -3.92 -15.75
C ILE A 47 -13.64 -2.69 -16.61
N SER A 48 -12.88 -2.85 -17.67
CA SER A 48 -12.53 -1.77 -18.61
C SER A 48 -13.09 -2.07 -19.99
N THR A 49 -13.73 -1.08 -20.60
CA THR A 49 -14.28 -1.17 -21.96
C THR A 49 -13.92 0.12 -22.69
N THR A 50 -13.38 0.00 -23.90
CA THR A 50 -13.12 1.15 -24.77
C THR A 50 -14.17 1.19 -25.89
N TRP A 51 -14.65 2.40 -26.16
CA TRP A 51 -15.58 2.68 -27.26
C TRP A 51 -15.12 3.99 -27.92
N ASN A 52 -14.21 3.85 -28.87
CA ASN A 52 -13.54 4.98 -29.50
C ASN A 52 -14.53 5.94 -30.15
N GLY A 53 -14.34 7.25 -29.89
CA GLY A 53 -15.18 8.30 -30.43
C GLY A 53 -16.47 8.59 -29.66
N ALA A 54 -16.84 7.76 -28.66
CA ALA A 54 -18.06 7.97 -27.89
C ALA A 54 -17.84 9.02 -26.78
N VAL A 55 -18.81 9.92 -26.59
CA VAL A 55 -18.80 10.91 -25.51
C VAL A 55 -19.12 10.26 -24.15
N ALA A 56 -18.78 10.93 -23.06
CA ALA A 56 -18.92 10.37 -21.72
C ALA A 56 -20.37 9.97 -21.36
N GLU A 57 -21.37 10.71 -21.85
CA GLU A 57 -22.79 10.42 -21.65
C GLU A 57 -23.25 9.13 -22.35
N ASP A 58 -22.78 8.91 -23.56
CA ASP A 58 -23.09 7.69 -24.32
C ASP A 58 -22.40 6.48 -23.70
N VAL A 59 -21.13 6.63 -23.33
CA VAL A 59 -20.38 5.60 -22.59
C VAL A 59 -21.10 5.25 -21.30
N GLU A 60 -21.58 6.23 -20.54
CA GLU A 60 -22.30 6.02 -19.29
C GLU A 60 -23.60 5.24 -19.52
N THR A 61 -24.43 5.68 -20.48
CA THR A 61 -25.77 5.12 -20.66
C THR A 61 -25.76 3.76 -21.35
N GLN A 62 -24.89 3.58 -22.34
CA GLN A 62 -24.89 2.39 -23.19
C GLN A 62 -23.88 1.32 -22.81
N VAL A 63 -22.84 1.68 -22.05
CA VAL A 63 -21.79 0.73 -21.63
C VAL A 63 -21.73 0.62 -20.12
N THR A 64 -21.38 1.70 -19.42
CA THR A 64 -21.07 1.67 -17.99
C THR A 64 -22.26 1.23 -17.15
N LYS A 65 -23.44 1.81 -17.39
CA LYS A 65 -24.66 1.47 -16.67
C LYS A 65 -25.05 0.01 -16.88
N LYS A 66 -24.98 -0.50 -18.12
CA LYS A 66 -25.31 -1.89 -18.43
C LYS A 66 -24.37 -2.87 -17.73
N ILE A 67 -23.04 -2.58 -17.74
CA ILE A 67 -22.05 -3.36 -17.01
C ILE A 67 -22.34 -3.32 -15.50
N LYS A 68 -22.54 -2.14 -14.93
CA LYS A 68 -22.86 -1.99 -13.50
C LYS A 68 -24.14 -2.76 -13.12
N ASP A 69 -25.20 -2.69 -13.93
CA ASP A 69 -26.47 -3.33 -13.67
C ASP A 69 -26.38 -4.86 -13.77
N SER A 70 -25.51 -5.41 -14.64
CA SER A 70 -25.23 -6.86 -14.71
C SER A 70 -24.60 -7.43 -13.44
N LEU A 71 -23.99 -6.58 -12.60
CA LEU A 71 -23.33 -7.00 -11.36
C LEU A 71 -24.29 -7.13 -10.17
N SER A 72 -25.59 -6.88 -10.35
CA SER A 72 -26.60 -6.93 -9.27
C SER A 72 -26.68 -8.28 -8.54
N ASN A 73 -26.34 -9.38 -9.22
CA ASN A 73 -26.35 -10.74 -8.68
C ASN A 73 -24.99 -11.20 -8.10
N VAL A 74 -24.02 -10.31 -8.04
CA VAL A 74 -22.70 -10.62 -7.48
C VAL A 74 -22.67 -10.26 -6.00
N GLU A 75 -22.46 -11.26 -5.15
CA GLU A 75 -22.48 -11.10 -3.69
C GLU A 75 -21.17 -10.53 -3.12
N ALA A 76 -21.24 -10.02 -1.89
CA ALA A 76 -20.12 -9.48 -1.11
C ALA A 76 -19.45 -8.25 -1.74
N ILE A 77 -20.20 -7.44 -2.47
CA ILE A 77 -19.74 -6.14 -2.98
C ILE A 77 -19.84 -5.10 -1.86
N ASP A 78 -18.69 -4.51 -1.47
CA ASP A 78 -18.65 -3.34 -0.55
C ASP A 78 -19.08 -2.06 -1.28
N LYS A 79 -18.49 -1.81 -2.47
CA LYS A 79 -18.83 -0.62 -3.27
C LYS A 79 -18.49 -0.80 -4.74
N ILE A 80 -19.26 -0.13 -5.60
CA ILE A 80 -19.00 0.00 -7.03
C ILE A 80 -18.70 1.46 -7.37
N GLN A 81 -17.58 1.71 -8.00
CA GLN A 81 -17.21 3.03 -8.51
C GLN A 81 -17.15 2.96 -10.04
N THR A 82 -17.79 3.91 -10.71
CA THR A 82 -17.80 3.97 -12.16
C THR A 82 -17.25 5.29 -12.65
N VAL A 83 -16.46 5.22 -13.72
CA VAL A 83 -15.91 6.37 -14.42
C VAL A 83 -16.21 6.19 -15.90
N SER A 84 -17.04 7.06 -16.45
CA SER A 84 -17.31 7.15 -17.88
C SER A 84 -16.63 8.40 -18.42
N SER A 85 -15.73 8.23 -19.38
CA SER A 85 -14.99 9.32 -20.03
C SER A 85 -15.06 9.16 -21.54
N TYR A 86 -14.56 10.14 -22.29
CA TYR A 86 -14.46 10.04 -23.73
C TYR A 86 -13.78 8.72 -24.13
N GLY A 87 -14.47 7.91 -24.91
CA GLY A 87 -13.97 6.63 -25.43
C GLY A 87 -13.73 5.53 -24.42
N SER A 88 -14.04 5.69 -23.12
CA SER A 88 -13.67 4.69 -22.11
C SER A 88 -14.65 4.58 -20.95
N SER A 89 -14.98 3.35 -20.59
CA SER A 89 -15.71 2.96 -19.38
C SER A 89 -14.78 2.21 -18.42
N SER A 90 -14.81 2.57 -17.16
CA SER A 90 -14.12 1.85 -16.09
C SER A 90 -15.09 1.63 -14.93
N VAL A 91 -15.31 0.36 -14.58
CA VAL A 91 -16.13 -0.06 -13.44
C VAL A 91 -15.23 -0.77 -12.45
N VAL A 92 -15.05 -0.17 -11.27
CA VAL A 92 -14.22 -0.71 -10.18
C VAL A 92 -15.14 -1.28 -9.11
N VAL A 93 -15.04 -2.59 -8.89
CA VAL A 93 -15.83 -3.34 -7.92
C VAL A 93 -14.94 -3.69 -6.75
N ASN A 94 -15.26 -3.15 -5.59
CA ASN A 94 -14.59 -3.47 -4.33
C ASN A 94 -15.45 -4.48 -3.58
N PHE A 95 -14.83 -5.55 -3.12
CA PHE A 95 -15.46 -6.59 -2.33
C PHE A 95 -15.07 -6.50 -0.86
N ASP A 96 -15.83 -7.19 -0.02
CA ASP A 96 -15.47 -7.38 1.39
C ASP A 96 -14.14 -8.12 1.52
N PHE A 97 -13.34 -7.77 2.54
CA PHE A 97 -12.09 -8.46 2.80
C PHE A 97 -12.33 -9.93 3.21
N GLY A 98 -11.46 -10.81 2.72
CA GLY A 98 -11.54 -12.25 2.99
C GLY A 98 -12.22 -13.06 1.89
N VAL A 99 -12.74 -12.39 0.86
CA VAL A 99 -13.34 -13.03 -0.31
C VAL A 99 -12.23 -13.50 -1.28
N ASN A 100 -12.42 -14.67 -1.89
CA ASN A 100 -11.53 -15.12 -2.97
C ASN A 100 -11.76 -14.29 -4.24
N THR A 101 -10.85 -13.37 -4.52
CA THR A 101 -10.97 -12.43 -5.65
C THR A 101 -10.96 -13.15 -7.00
N ASN A 102 -10.27 -14.29 -7.15
CA ASN A 102 -10.21 -15.04 -8.41
C ASN A 102 -11.58 -15.63 -8.77
N ASP A 103 -12.31 -16.14 -7.76
CA ASP A 103 -13.68 -16.65 -7.97
C ASP A 103 -14.61 -15.50 -8.39
N LYS A 104 -14.41 -14.31 -7.81
CA LYS A 104 -15.18 -13.11 -8.17
C LYS A 104 -14.89 -12.59 -9.56
N VAL A 105 -13.63 -12.63 -10.02
CA VAL A 105 -13.28 -12.34 -11.42
C VAL A 105 -14.05 -13.25 -12.37
N THR A 106 -14.03 -14.56 -12.10
CA THR A 106 -14.75 -15.54 -12.92
C THR A 106 -16.26 -15.30 -12.91
N GLN A 107 -16.82 -14.97 -11.74
CA GLN A 107 -18.25 -14.64 -11.61
C GLN A 107 -18.60 -13.38 -12.40
N ILE A 108 -17.84 -12.29 -12.25
CA ILE A 108 -18.04 -11.04 -12.99
C ILE A 108 -17.91 -11.28 -14.49
N GLN A 109 -16.91 -12.04 -14.93
CA GLN A 109 -16.71 -12.32 -16.35
C GLN A 109 -17.91 -13.04 -16.98
N ARG A 110 -18.52 -13.97 -16.23
CA ARG A 110 -19.78 -14.62 -16.67
C ARG A 110 -20.94 -13.63 -16.78
N GLU A 111 -21.12 -12.76 -15.79
CA GLU A 111 -22.22 -11.78 -15.81
C GLU A 111 -22.06 -10.75 -16.92
N VAL A 112 -20.83 -10.26 -17.12
CA VAL A 112 -20.52 -9.31 -18.21
C VAL A 112 -20.66 -9.96 -19.59
N SER A 113 -20.27 -11.24 -19.74
CA SER A 113 -20.43 -11.97 -20.99
C SER A 113 -21.91 -12.13 -21.42
N LYS A 114 -22.83 -12.22 -20.45
CA LYS A 114 -24.28 -12.30 -20.76
C LYS A 114 -24.82 -11.07 -21.48
N ILE A 115 -24.26 -9.90 -21.20
CA ILE A 115 -24.69 -8.62 -21.77
C ILE A 115 -23.85 -8.18 -22.98
N ALA A 116 -22.89 -9.01 -23.44
CA ALA A 116 -21.98 -8.64 -24.51
C ALA A 116 -22.70 -8.21 -25.78
N ASN A 117 -23.82 -8.87 -26.11
CA ASN A 117 -24.66 -8.55 -27.27
C ASN A 117 -25.52 -7.28 -27.09
N ASP A 118 -25.69 -6.82 -25.85
CA ASP A 118 -26.46 -5.61 -25.53
C ASP A 118 -25.61 -4.35 -25.63
N LEU A 119 -24.27 -4.51 -25.64
CA LEU A 119 -23.33 -3.42 -25.80
C LEU A 119 -23.29 -2.94 -27.26
N PRO A 120 -22.89 -1.67 -27.49
CA PRO A 120 -22.69 -1.18 -28.86
C PRO A 120 -21.69 -2.06 -29.62
N LYS A 121 -21.98 -2.36 -30.89
CA LYS A 121 -21.14 -3.23 -31.72
C LYS A 121 -19.73 -2.72 -31.93
N ASP A 122 -19.57 -1.37 -31.90
CA ASP A 122 -18.29 -0.71 -32.05
C ASP A 122 -17.51 -0.57 -30.73
N ALA A 123 -18.10 -1.01 -29.61
CA ALA A 123 -17.40 -1.06 -28.33
C ALA A 123 -16.55 -2.34 -28.23
N ASN A 124 -15.34 -2.20 -27.74
CA ASN A 124 -14.48 -3.35 -27.51
C ASN A 124 -15.05 -4.25 -26.40
N THR A 125 -14.75 -5.53 -26.46
CA THR A 125 -15.15 -6.49 -25.43
C THR A 125 -14.64 -6.04 -24.05
N PRO A 126 -15.50 -6.04 -23.01
CA PRO A 126 -15.10 -5.66 -21.67
C PRO A 126 -13.99 -6.59 -21.12
N ILE A 127 -12.93 -6.00 -20.62
CA ILE A 127 -11.80 -6.72 -20.01
C ILE A 127 -11.95 -6.68 -18.50
N VAL A 128 -12.10 -7.86 -17.89
CA VAL A 128 -12.19 -8.03 -16.43
C VAL A 128 -10.83 -8.41 -15.89
N ARG A 129 -10.30 -7.60 -14.97
CA ARG A 129 -8.98 -7.83 -14.34
C ARG A 129 -9.08 -7.70 -12.82
N LYS A 130 -8.41 -8.59 -12.10
CA LYS A 130 -8.12 -8.41 -10.68
C LYS A 130 -7.13 -7.26 -10.52
N VAL A 131 -7.35 -6.41 -9.54
CA VAL A 131 -6.36 -5.40 -9.12
C VAL A 131 -5.55 -5.99 -7.98
N ASP A 132 -4.38 -6.52 -8.29
CA ASP A 132 -3.42 -6.92 -7.28
C ASP A 132 -2.53 -5.74 -6.90
N ALA A 133 -2.32 -5.53 -5.62
CA ALA A 133 -1.34 -4.56 -5.13
C ALA A 133 0.07 -4.92 -5.64
N ALA A 134 0.32 -6.22 -5.86
CA ALA A 134 1.58 -6.74 -6.37
C ALA A 134 1.72 -6.64 -7.89
N THR A 135 0.69 -6.97 -8.68
CA THR A 135 0.74 -6.96 -10.15
C THR A 135 0.68 -5.56 -10.77
N GLY A 136 0.23 -4.56 -10.02
CA GLY A 136 0.29 -3.16 -10.42
C GLY A 136 1.59 -2.45 -10.05
N SER A 137 2.47 -3.09 -9.27
CA SER A 137 3.75 -2.49 -8.89
C SER A 137 4.79 -2.75 -9.95
N MET A 138 5.23 -1.68 -10.62
CA MET A 138 6.41 -1.73 -11.47
C MET A 138 7.62 -2.16 -10.66
N THR A 139 8.29 -3.21 -11.09
CA THR A 139 9.49 -3.72 -10.42
C THR A 139 10.75 -3.04 -10.92
N ALA A 140 10.76 -2.72 -12.23
CA ALA A 140 11.86 -1.98 -12.84
C ALA A 140 11.36 -1.10 -13.99
N ILE A 141 12.07 0.00 -14.22
CA ILE A 141 11.91 0.90 -15.37
C ILE A 141 13.27 1.01 -16.05
N ILE A 142 13.32 0.63 -17.32
CA ILE A 142 14.54 0.70 -18.13
C ILE A 142 14.27 1.61 -19.31
N ALA A 143 15.12 2.61 -19.48
CA ALA A 143 15.07 3.53 -20.61
C ALA A 143 16.18 3.18 -21.61
N PHE A 144 15.80 3.06 -22.89
CA PHE A 144 16.70 2.79 -23.99
C PHE A 144 16.76 3.99 -24.92
N ASN A 145 17.97 4.37 -25.33
CA ASN A 145 18.22 5.46 -26.25
C ASN A 145 19.11 5.00 -27.41
N SER A 146 18.82 5.40 -28.62
CA SER A 146 19.63 5.10 -29.80
C SER A 146 19.38 6.14 -30.88
N ASP A 147 20.38 6.44 -31.69
CA ASP A 147 20.24 7.31 -32.87
C ASP A 147 19.29 6.70 -33.90
N ASN A 148 19.20 5.36 -33.98
CA ASN A 148 18.25 4.65 -34.83
C ASN A 148 17.08 4.10 -33.97
N LYS A 149 16.13 4.98 -33.64
CA LYS A 149 14.97 4.65 -32.82
C LYS A 149 14.09 3.56 -33.43
N THR A 150 13.96 3.54 -34.76
CA THR A 150 13.14 2.53 -35.47
C THR A 150 13.73 1.13 -35.32
N ALA A 151 15.04 0.96 -35.56
CA ALA A 151 15.69 -0.32 -35.37
C ALA A 151 15.66 -0.77 -33.88
N LEU A 152 15.83 0.20 -32.96
CA LEU A 152 15.71 -0.07 -31.52
C LEU A 152 14.30 -0.55 -31.14
N ASN A 153 13.25 0.10 -31.67
CA ASN A 153 11.86 -0.31 -31.41
C ASN A 153 11.58 -1.73 -31.89
N THR A 154 11.98 -2.06 -33.12
CA THR A 154 11.86 -3.42 -33.67
C THR A 154 12.63 -4.43 -32.83
N PHE A 155 13.84 -4.11 -32.41
CA PHE A 155 14.64 -4.97 -31.53
C PHE A 155 13.94 -5.22 -30.19
N ILE A 156 13.46 -4.16 -29.54
CA ILE A 156 12.77 -4.28 -28.25
C ILE A 156 11.50 -5.09 -28.39
N LYS A 157 10.68 -4.82 -29.42
CA LYS A 157 9.38 -5.47 -29.64
C LYS A 157 9.54 -6.98 -29.99
N GLU A 158 10.45 -7.27 -30.92
CA GLU A 158 10.56 -8.60 -31.53
C GLU A 158 11.54 -9.54 -30.81
N LYS A 159 12.54 -9.00 -30.15
CA LYS A 159 13.62 -9.82 -29.53
C LYS A 159 13.68 -9.69 -28.01
N LEU A 160 13.65 -8.46 -27.49
CA LEU A 160 13.83 -8.25 -26.06
C LEU A 160 12.55 -8.55 -25.27
N LYS A 161 11.41 -8.03 -25.71
CA LYS A 161 10.12 -8.21 -25.01
C LYS A 161 9.74 -9.67 -24.80
N PRO A 162 9.77 -10.55 -25.84
CA PRO A 162 9.42 -11.96 -25.66
C PRO A 162 10.37 -12.70 -24.71
N ARG A 163 11.67 -12.33 -24.70
CA ARG A 163 12.64 -12.88 -23.75
C ARG A 163 12.35 -12.46 -22.33
N LEU A 164 11.98 -11.19 -22.11
CA LEU A 164 11.57 -10.71 -20.78
C LEU A 164 10.26 -11.35 -20.33
N GLU A 165 9.28 -11.49 -21.22
CA GLU A 165 7.99 -12.13 -20.92
C GLU A 165 8.10 -13.63 -20.61
N SER A 166 9.17 -14.28 -21.05
CA SER A 166 9.43 -15.70 -20.73
C SER A 166 10.02 -15.91 -19.34
N LEU A 167 10.36 -14.85 -18.60
CA LEU A 167 10.95 -14.95 -17.26
C LEU A 167 9.91 -15.41 -16.23
N ALA A 168 10.32 -16.29 -15.33
CA ALA A 168 9.48 -16.73 -14.23
C ALA A 168 9.17 -15.53 -13.30
N GLY A 169 7.91 -15.35 -12.97
CA GLY A 169 7.46 -14.27 -12.07
C GLY A 169 7.16 -12.94 -12.77
N ILE A 170 7.31 -12.83 -14.11
CA ILE A 170 6.86 -11.68 -14.86
C ILE A 170 5.32 -11.66 -14.96
N GLY A 171 4.72 -10.49 -14.80
CA GLY A 171 3.29 -10.27 -15.00
C GLY A 171 3.01 -9.59 -16.33
N GLU A 172 3.71 -8.49 -16.61
CA GLU A 172 3.53 -7.70 -17.83
C GLU A 172 4.82 -6.95 -18.19
N VAL A 173 5.11 -6.88 -19.49
CA VAL A 173 6.17 -6.04 -20.07
C VAL A 173 5.51 -4.99 -20.95
N THR A 174 5.48 -3.75 -20.47
CA THR A 174 4.88 -2.61 -21.20
C THR A 174 5.98 -1.76 -21.83
N ILE A 175 5.78 -1.36 -23.09
CA ILE A 175 6.68 -0.46 -23.81
C ILE A 175 5.99 0.90 -23.96
N ALA A 176 6.71 1.98 -23.70
CA ALA A 176 6.22 3.35 -23.88
C ALA A 176 7.25 4.20 -24.65
N GLY A 177 6.77 5.22 -25.34
CA GLY A 177 7.65 6.09 -26.14
C GLY A 177 7.99 5.56 -27.54
N ASN A 178 7.32 4.49 -27.99
CA ASN A 178 7.50 3.90 -29.30
C ASN A 178 6.25 4.09 -30.15
N PRO A 179 6.23 5.04 -31.10
CA PRO A 179 5.17 5.09 -32.09
C PRO A 179 5.21 3.83 -32.94
N GLU A 180 4.05 3.19 -33.11
CA GLU A 180 3.92 2.00 -33.97
C GLU A 180 3.90 2.42 -35.45
N LYS A 181 4.51 1.60 -36.31
CA LYS A 181 4.40 1.80 -37.76
C LYS A 181 3.00 1.51 -38.22
N GLN A 182 2.51 2.27 -39.17
CA GLN A 182 1.23 2.04 -39.85
C GLN A 182 1.33 2.38 -41.34
N LEU A 183 0.65 1.62 -42.16
CA LEU A 183 0.46 1.93 -43.55
C LEU A 183 -0.79 2.80 -43.68
N GLN A 184 -0.61 4.08 -43.96
CA GLN A 184 -1.73 5.00 -44.18
C GLN A 184 -2.07 5.10 -45.67
N ILE A 185 -3.30 4.76 -46.01
CA ILE A 185 -3.91 5.03 -47.27
C ILE A 185 -4.65 6.36 -47.13
N GLN A 186 -3.97 7.43 -47.50
CA GLN A 186 -4.44 8.80 -47.36
C GLN A 186 -5.37 9.16 -48.54
N VAL A 187 -6.67 9.10 -48.25
CA VAL A 187 -7.70 9.31 -49.26
C VAL A 187 -7.92 10.78 -49.59
N ASP A 188 -8.28 11.07 -50.87
CA ASP A 188 -8.72 12.38 -51.31
C ASP A 188 -10.21 12.35 -51.60
N SER A 189 -11.00 13.13 -50.83
CA SER A 189 -12.47 13.15 -50.93
C SER A 189 -12.98 13.58 -52.32
N ASP A 190 -12.28 14.50 -52.97
CA ASP A 190 -12.69 15.00 -54.31
C ASP A 190 -12.39 13.98 -55.42
N LYS A 191 -11.23 13.31 -55.30
CA LYS A 191 -10.91 12.22 -56.22
C LYS A 191 -11.85 11.04 -56.06
N LEU A 192 -12.15 10.65 -54.82
CA LEU A 192 -13.11 9.55 -54.55
C LEU A 192 -14.46 9.88 -55.18
N SER A 193 -14.98 11.08 -54.97
CA SER A 193 -16.29 11.49 -55.55
C SER A 193 -16.26 11.56 -57.09
N ALA A 194 -15.14 12.03 -57.68
CA ALA A 194 -14.98 12.09 -59.15
C ALA A 194 -15.04 10.70 -59.81
N TYR A 195 -14.60 9.65 -59.08
CA TYR A 195 -14.66 8.27 -59.54
C TYR A 195 -15.84 7.48 -58.93
N ASN A 196 -16.82 8.17 -58.37
CA ASN A 196 -18.03 7.57 -57.78
C ASN A 196 -17.78 6.55 -56.65
N LEU A 197 -16.73 6.78 -55.85
CA LEU A 197 -16.33 5.92 -54.74
C LEU A 197 -16.62 6.61 -53.41
N SER A 198 -17.15 5.89 -52.47
CA SER A 198 -17.16 6.27 -51.03
C SER A 198 -15.97 5.69 -50.29
N PRO A 199 -15.54 6.31 -49.18
CA PRO A 199 -14.45 5.74 -48.37
C PRO A 199 -14.78 4.34 -47.80
N MET A 200 -16.04 4.05 -47.54
CA MET A 200 -16.50 2.73 -47.08
C MET A 200 -16.36 1.67 -48.20
N GLU A 201 -16.73 2.02 -49.44
CA GLU A 201 -16.54 1.10 -50.59
C GLU A 201 -15.06 0.82 -50.81
N LEU A 202 -14.20 1.87 -50.76
CA LEU A 202 -12.75 1.71 -50.87
C LEU A 202 -12.20 0.80 -49.78
N TYR A 203 -12.65 1.00 -48.54
CA TYR A 203 -12.27 0.12 -47.42
C TYR A 203 -12.63 -1.33 -47.69
N ASN A 204 -13.85 -1.61 -48.13
CA ASN A 204 -14.29 -2.97 -48.42
C ASN A 204 -13.51 -3.60 -49.61
N ILE A 205 -13.17 -2.83 -50.62
CA ILE A 205 -12.35 -3.31 -51.75
C ILE A 205 -10.96 -3.71 -51.26
N ILE A 206 -10.31 -2.85 -50.50
CA ILE A 206 -8.97 -3.13 -49.96
C ILE A 206 -9.02 -4.35 -49.03
N ARG A 207 -9.97 -4.41 -48.11
CA ARG A 207 -10.13 -5.53 -47.19
C ARG A 207 -10.33 -6.86 -47.94
N THR A 208 -11.12 -6.84 -49.00
CA THR A 208 -11.37 -8.05 -49.79
C THR A 208 -10.14 -8.45 -50.61
N ALA A 209 -9.39 -7.48 -51.14
CA ALA A 209 -8.18 -7.73 -51.92
C ALA A 209 -7.07 -8.40 -51.14
N VAL A 210 -6.98 -8.12 -49.81
CA VAL A 210 -5.92 -8.68 -48.94
C VAL A 210 -6.36 -9.90 -48.12
N THR A 211 -7.57 -10.40 -48.36
CA THR A 211 -8.09 -11.51 -47.55
C THR A 211 -7.52 -12.85 -48.00
N THR A 212 -6.96 -13.60 -47.07
CA THR A 212 -6.50 -14.97 -47.23
C THR A 212 -7.60 -15.94 -46.78
N TYR A 213 -7.94 -16.92 -47.64
CA TYR A 213 -8.99 -17.90 -47.38
C TYR A 213 -8.48 -19.34 -47.42
N PRO A 214 -8.80 -20.19 -46.42
CA PRO A 214 -8.59 -21.63 -46.48
C PRO A 214 -9.65 -22.20 -47.44
N ILE A 215 -9.25 -22.80 -48.56
CA ILE A 215 -10.17 -23.39 -49.55
C ILE A 215 -10.52 -24.84 -49.18
N GLY A 216 -9.57 -25.60 -48.62
CA GLY A 216 -9.77 -27.01 -48.26
C GLY A 216 -8.56 -27.90 -48.56
N LYS A 217 -8.83 -29.16 -48.87
CA LYS A 217 -7.82 -30.16 -49.24
C LYS A 217 -8.09 -30.76 -50.62
N LEU A 218 -7.05 -31.00 -51.35
CA LEU A 218 -7.06 -31.81 -52.57
C LEU A 218 -6.29 -33.12 -52.27
N SER A 219 -7.00 -34.24 -52.32
CA SER A 219 -6.37 -35.55 -52.13
C SER A 219 -6.01 -36.12 -53.52
N THR A 220 -4.73 -36.26 -53.81
CA THR A 220 -4.18 -36.86 -55.01
C THR A 220 -3.28 -38.04 -54.63
N GLY A 221 -3.77 -39.26 -54.92
CA GLY A 221 -3.05 -40.48 -54.55
C GLY A 221 -2.85 -40.59 -53.04
N ASP A 222 -1.61 -40.71 -52.61
CA ASP A 222 -1.24 -40.89 -51.17
C ASP A 222 -1.02 -39.58 -50.42
N LYS A 223 -1.30 -38.41 -51.00
CA LYS A 223 -1.03 -37.08 -50.40
C LYS A 223 -2.26 -36.20 -50.36
N ASP A 224 -2.51 -35.63 -49.19
CA ASP A 224 -3.42 -34.52 -49.00
C ASP A 224 -2.66 -33.20 -49.16
N MET A 225 -3.05 -32.38 -50.13
CA MET A 225 -2.54 -31.05 -50.36
C MET A 225 -3.53 -30.04 -49.82
N ILE A 226 -3.08 -29.13 -48.94
CA ILE A 226 -3.91 -28.02 -48.42
C ILE A 226 -3.95 -26.92 -49.49
N ILE A 227 -5.14 -26.51 -49.86
CA ILE A 227 -5.35 -25.39 -50.77
C ILE A 227 -5.66 -24.12 -49.96
N ARG A 228 -4.89 -23.08 -50.22
CA ARG A 228 -5.05 -21.75 -49.61
C ARG A 228 -5.14 -20.71 -50.72
N PHE A 229 -6.13 -19.82 -50.61
CA PHE A 229 -6.15 -18.62 -51.39
C PHE A 229 -5.31 -17.57 -50.68
N MET A 230 -4.27 -17.05 -51.33
CA MET A 230 -3.32 -16.07 -50.75
C MET A 230 -3.69 -14.70 -51.27
N GLY A 231 -4.23 -13.85 -50.38
CA GLY A 231 -4.52 -12.45 -50.67
C GLY A 231 -3.59 -11.49 -49.90
N GLU A 232 -2.62 -12.02 -49.16
CA GLU A 232 -1.66 -11.21 -48.39
C GLU A 232 -0.77 -10.40 -49.33
N LEU A 233 -0.52 -9.12 -48.97
CA LEU A 233 0.38 -8.22 -49.69
C LEU A 233 1.57 -7.91 -48.77
N ASP A 234 2.78 -8.13 -49.32
CA ASP A 234 4.02 -8.04 -48.57
C ASP A 234 4.78 -6.72 -48.82
N TYR A 235 4.38 -5.95 -49.91
CA TYR A 235 5.06 -4.74 -50.34
C TYR A 235 4.11 -3.58 -50.53
N ILE A 236 4.56 -2.35 -50.26
CA ILE A 236 3.76 -1.11 -50.43
C ILE A 236 3.28 -0.93 -51.84
N ASP A 237 4.13 -1.23 -52.83
CA ASP A 237 3.80 -1.12 -54.27
C ASP A 237 2.62 -2.02 -54.66
N GLN A 238 2.42 -3.12 -54.00
CA GLN A 238 1.28 -4.00 -54.24
C GLN A 238 -0.02 -3.31 -53.78
N TYR A 239 0.00 -2.59 -52.64
CA TYR A 239 -1.13 -1.79 -52.18
C TYR A 239 -1.43 -0.66 -53.15
N GLU A 240 -0.41 0.11 -53.61
CA GLU A 240 -0.59 1.19 -54.59
C GLU A 240 -1.26 0.73 -55.88
N ASN A 241 -0.99 -0.49 -56.30
CA ASN A 241 -1.45 -1.09 -57.54
C ASN A 241 -2.72 -1.94 -57.40
N ILE A 242 -3.39 -1.98 -56.24
CA ILE A 242 -4.70 -2.63 -56.06
C ILE A 242 -5.65 -2.05 -57.13
N LEU A 243 -6.29 -2.94 -57.88
CA LEU A 243 -7.24 -2.56 -58.91
C LEU A 243 -8.61 -2.30 -58.27
N ILE A 244 -9.19 -1.14 -58.60
CA ILE A 244 -10.47 -0.68 -58.13
C ILE A 244 -11.37 -0.60 -59.37
N SER A 245 -12.46 -1.34 -59.39
CA SER A 245 -13.49 -1.23 -60.43
C SER A 245 -14.63 -0.33 -59.97
N SER A 246 -14.88 0.77 -60.67
CA SER A 246 -16.00 1.67 -60.41
C SER A 246 -16.62 2.15 -61.73
N ASP A 247 -17.92 2.00 -61.90
CA ASP A 247 -18.69 2.43 -63.09
C ASP A 247 -18.08 2.01 -64.44
N GLY A 248 -17.58 0.76 -64.54
CA GLY A 248 -16.93 0.25 -65.75
C GLY A 248 -15.50 0.72 -65.99
N ASN A 249 -14.96 1.61 -65.18
CA ASN A 249 -13.59 2.07 -65.21
C ASN A 249 -12.72 1.23 -64.26
N THR A 250 -11.49 0.91 -64.67
CA THR A 250 -10.49 0.25 -63.81
C THR A 250 -9.44 1.26 -63.43
N LEU A 251 -9.32 1.49 -62.09
CA LEU A 251 -8.40 2.42 -61.48
C LEU A 251 -7.40 1.66 -60.59
N ARG A 252 -6.31 2.32 -60.26
CA ARG A 252 -5.40 1.84 -59.22
C ARG A 252 -5.58 2.67 -57.95
N LEU A 253 -5.30 2.07 -56.78
CA LEU A 253 -5.42 2.74 -55.50
C LEU A 253 -4.65 4.07 -55.46
N LYS A 254 -3.44 4.13 -56.07
CA LYS A 254 -2.65 5.35 -56.17
C LYS A 254 -3.32 6.51 -56.93
N ASP A 255 -4.36 6.23 -57.76
CA ASP A 255 -5.07 7.27 -58.49
C ASP A 255 -6.05 8.06 -57.59
N VAL A 256 -6.55 7.41 -56.54
CA VAL A 256 -7.55 7.98 -55.58
C VAL A 256 -7.02 8.23 -54.15
N ALA A 257 -5.88 7.64 -53.84
CA ALA A 257 -5.24 7.78 -52.52
C ALA A 257 -3.73 7.77 -52.60
N ASN A 258 -3.05 8.31 -51.57
CA ASN A 258 -1.61 8.24 -51.41
C ASN A 258 -1.28 7.19 -50.34
N VAL A 259 -0.46 6.20 -50.68
CA VAL A 259 -0.06 5.12 -49.78
C VAL A 259 1.27 5.46 -49.11
N VAL A 260 1.29 5.66 -47.78
CA VAL A 260 2.45 6.12 -47.05
C VAL A 260 2.67 5.25 -45.82
N LEU A 261 3.90 4.68 -45.71
CA LEU A 261 4.36 4.09 -44.47
C LEU A 261 4.75 5.19 -43.50
N THR A 262 4.07 5.30 -42.38
CA THR A 262 4.32 6.33 -41.38
C THR A 262 4.26 5.71 -39.98
N THR A 263 4.44 6.52 -38.96
CA THR A 263 4.25 6.13 -37.57
C THR A 263 2.89 6.60 -37.09
N GLU A 264 2.27 5.85 -36.17
CA GLU A 264 1.06 6.29 -35.47
C GLU A 264 1.29 7.67 -34.82
N ASP A 265 0.27 8.51 -34.78
CA ASP A 265 0.34 9.76 -34.00
C ASP A 265 0.66 9.41 -32.54
N PRO A 266 1.73 9.94 -31.94
CA PRO A 266 2.22 9.47 -30.67
C PRO A 266 1.25 9.84 -29.54
N ASP A 267 0.60 8.84 -28.95
CA ASP A 267 -0.23 9.03 -27.76
C ASP A 267 0.63 9.26 -26.51
N ARG A 268 1.83 8.70 -26.49
CA ARG A 268 2.76 8.78 -25.38
C ARG A 268 4.20 8.88 -25.87
N LEU A 269 4.93 9.84 -25.32
CA LEU A 269 6.34 10.06 -25.61
C LEU A 269 7.16 9.81 -24.34
N GLY A 270 8.34 9.23 -24.48
CA GLY A 270 9.28 8.97 -23.40
C GLY A 270 10.58 9.74 -23.57
N TYR A 271 11.05 10.40 -22.51
CA TYR A 271 12.30 11.12 -22.49
C TYR A 271 13.12 10.77 -21.26
N LEU A 272 14.40 10.50 -21.44
CA LEU A 272 15.36 10.35 -20.37
C LEU A 272 16.36 11.50 -20.42
N LYS A 273 16.41 12.33 -19.38
CA LYS A 273 17.31 13.51 -19.31
C LYS A 273 17.23 14.38 -20.58
N GLY A 274 16.01 14.56 -21.10
CA GLY A 274 15.74 15.34 -22.32
C GLY A 274 15.97 14.62 -23.64
N LYS A 275 16.58 13.42 -23.63
CA LYS A 275 16.75 12.60 -24.82
C LYS A 275 15.51 11.73 -25.06
N ASP A 276 15.06 11.70 -26.32
CA ASP A 276 13.94 10.84 -26.72
C ASP A 276 14.31 9.36 -26.53
N SER A 277 13.49 8.60 -25.79
CA SER A 277 13.83 7.27 -25.29
C SER A 277 12.65 6.31 -25.37
N ILE A 278 12.93 5.03 -25.61
CA ILE A 278 11.96 3.96 -25.45
C ILE A 278 12.05 3.42 -24.03
N ILE A 279 10.93 3.34 -23.34
CA ILE A 279 10.87 2.98 -21.94
C ILE A 279 10.20 1.62 -21.81
N VAL A 280 10.90 0.68 -21.19
CA VAL A 280 10.40 -0.66 -20.87
C VAL A 280 10.07 -0.70 -19.39
N LEU A 281 8.82 -1.03 -19.10
CA LEU A 281 8.25 -1.13 -17.76
C LEU A 281 8.04 -2.62 -17.45
N LEU A 282 8.64 -3.11 -16.37
CA LEU A 282 8.48 -4.47 -15.90
C LEU A 282 7.56 -4.50 -14.69
N SER A 283 6.54 -5.35 -14.74
CA SER A 283 5.64 -5.63 -13.62
C SER A 283 5.67 -7.10 -13.27
N LYS A 284 5.66 -7.44 -11.99
CA LYS A 284 5.66 -8.84 -11.53
C LYS A 284 4.25 -9.44 -11.54
N SER A 285 4.18 -10.75 -11.64
CA SER A 285 2.96 -11.52 -11.33
C SER A 285 2.72 -11.55 -9.81
N SER A 286 1.52 -11.96 -9.38
CA SER A 286 1.18 -12.08 -7.95
C SER A 286 2.15 -12.98 -7.17
N ASP A 287 2.67 -14.02 -7.81
CA ASP A 287 3.60 -14.98 -7.20
C ASP A 287 5.08 -14.67 -7.47
N GLY A 288 5.36 -13.57 -8.21
CA GLY A 288 6.71 -13.20 -8.62
C GLY A 288 7.56 -12.66 -7.46
N ASP A 289 8.83 -13.03 -7.41
CA ASP A 289 9.84 -12.44 -6.53
C ASP A 289 10.50 -11.25 -7.24
N THR A 290 10.38 -10.05 -6.66
CA THR A 290 10.92 -8.82 -7.27
C THR A 290 12.43 -8.86 -7.45
N ILE A 291 13.17 -9.41 -6.48
CA ILE A 291 14.64 -9.44 -6.51
C ILE A 291 15.12 -10.42 -7.57
N GLY A 292 14.56 -11.63 -7.56
CA GLY A 292 14.91 -12.67 -8.55
C GLY A 292 14.55 -12.25 -9.96
N LEU A 293 13.35 -11.66 -10.14
CA LEU A 293 12.88 -11.18 -11.44
C LEU A 293 13.77 -10.07 -12.01
N ASN A 294 14.05 -9.01 -11.23
CA ASN A 294 14.89 -7.91 -11.71
C ASN A 294 16.30 -8.38 -12.04
N SER A 295 16.88 -9.25 -11.19
CA SER A 295 18.20 -9.84 -11.47
C SER A 295 18.21 -10.65 -12.77
N ALA A 296 17.18 -11.47 -13.02
CA ALA A 296 17.06 -12.24 -14.25
C ALA A 296 16.82 -11.32 -15.47
N ALA A 297 15.97 -10.29 -15.33
CA ALA A 297 15.70 -9.33 -16.40
C ALA A 297 16.94 -8.54 -16.80
N PHE A 298 17.71 -8.03 -15.83
CA PHE A 298 18.96 -7.29 -16.11
C PHE A 298 20.01 -8.20 -16.74
N LYS A 299 20.08 -9.45 -16.35
CA LYS A 299 20.95 -10.44 -16.99
C LYS A 299 20.55 -10.67 -18.45
N VAL A 300 19.25 -10.82 -18.76
CA VAL A 300 18.76 -10.94 -20.14
C VAL A 300 19.13 -9.70 -20.95
N ILE A 301 18.99 -8.49 -20.39
CA ILE A 301 19.36 -7.25 -21.08
C ILE A 301 20.86 -7.21 -21.40
N GLU A 302 21.72 -7.61 -20.45
CA GLU A 302 23.18 -7.69 -20.68
C GLU A 302 23.54 -8.76 -21.74
N GLU A 303 22.89 -9.93 -21.71
CA GLU A 303 23.05 -10.97 -22.72
C GLU A 303 22.62 -10.50 -24.13
N MET A 304 21.59 -9.65 -24.19
CA MET A 304 21.07 -9.13 -25.46
C MET A 304 21.81 -7.90 -25.97
N LYS A 305 22.68 -7.27 -25.16
CA LYS A 305 23.43 -6.07 -25.50
C LYS A 305 24.25 -6.17 -26.79
N PRO A 306 24.95 -7.28 -27.10
CA PRO A 306 25.68 -7.44 -28.37
C PRO A 306 24.80 -7.44 -29.62
N TYR A 307 23.49 -7.71 -29.45
CA TYR A 307 22.51 -7.77 -30.54
C TYR A 307 21.72 -6.46 -30.69
N MET A 308 21.95 -5.48 -29.82
CA MET A 308 21.31 -4.17 -29.91
C MET A 308 21.84 -3.39 -31.10
N PRO A 309 21.04 -2.51 -31.72
CA PRO A 309 21.50 -1.58 -32.74
C PRO A 309 22.71 -0.78 -32.25
N ALA A 310 23.65 -0.46 -33.16
CA ALA A 310 24.82 0.33 -32.83
C ALA A 310 24.44 1.69 -32.23
N GLY A 311 25.17 2.14 -31.21
CA GLY A 311 24.88 3.39 -30.50
C GLY A 311 23.72 3.30 -29.51
N THR A 312 23.21 2.10 -29.19
CA THR A 312 22.18 1.94 -28.17
C THR A 312 22.79 2.01 -26.76
N GLU A 313 22.29 2.95 -25.98
CA GLU A 313 22.55 3.06 -24.54
C GLU A 313 21.30 2.71 -23.76
N TYR A 314 21.43 2.09 -22.58
CA TYR A 314 20.32 1.91 -21.68
C TYR A 314 20.65 2.34 -20.24
N SER A 315 19.62 2.71 -19.49
CA SER A 315 19.73 3.11 -18.08
C SER A 315 18.59 2.50 -17.29
N ILE A 316 18.90 2.00 -16.09
CA ILE A 316 17.91 1.50 -15.14
C ILE A 316 17.49 2.68 -14.26
N GLU A 317 16.27 3.20 -14.44
CA GLU A 317 15.76 4.37 -13.73
C GLU A 317 15.00 4.00 -12.44
N LEU A 318 14.43 2.81 -12.41
CA LEU A 318 13.83 2.25 -11.23
C LEU A 318 14.29 0.80 -11.08
N ASP A 319 14.84 0.48 -9.92
CA ASP A 319 15.07 -0.88 -9.46
C ASP A 319 14.52 -1.04 -8.03
N ASN A 320 13.34 -1.64 -7.92
CA ASN A 320 12.73 -1.90 -6.62
C ASN A 320 13.46 -3.00 -5.83
N SER A 321 14.29 -3.82 -6.48
CA SER A 321 15.09 -4.84 -5.77
C SER A 321 16.17 -4.21 -4.89
N GLU A 322 16.75 -3.08 -5.32
CA GLU A 322 17.71 -2.32 -4.51
C GLU A 322 17.02 -1.72 -3.27
N ASN A 323 15.82 -1.15 -3.45
CA ASN A 323 15.03 -0.59 -2.35
C ASN A 323 14.65 -1.66 -1.31
N ILE A 324 14.23 -2.85 -1.78
CA ILE A 324 13.90 -3.98 -0.91
C ILE A 324 15.14 -4.44 -0.12
N ASN A 325 16.26 -4.67 -0.79
CA ASN A 325 17.50 -5.11 -0.16
C ASN A 325 18.02 -4.08 0.85
N SER A 326 18.02 -2.80 0.51
CA SER A 326 18.44 -1.72 1.40
C SER A 326 17.55 -1.64 2.64
N SER A 327 16.23 -1.71 2.48
CA SER A 327 15.28 -1.66 3.58
C SER A 327 15.40 -2.86 4.51
N ILE A 328 15.49 -4.09 3.97
CA ILE A 328 15.72 -5.32 4.76
C ILE A 328 17.05 -5.24 5.50
N SER A 329 18.11 -4.78 4.84
CA SER A 329 19.44 -4.61 5.45
C SER A 329 19.41 -3.61 6.61
N ASN A 330 18.71 -2.48 6.45
CA ASN A 330 18.60 -1.45 7.48
C ASN A 330 17.83 -1.94 8.72
N VAL A 331 16.71 -2.64 8.53
CA VAL A 331 15.95 -3.21 9.66
C VAL A 331 16.75 -4.31 10.34
N SER A 332 17.40 -5.20 9.60
CA SER A 332 18.25 -6.26 10.13
C SER A 332 19.45 -5.67 10.91
N SER A 333 20.09 -4.65 10.38
CA SER A 333 21.18 -3.93 11.06
C SER A 333 20.68 -3.29 12.37
N SER A 334 19.51 -2.65 12.35
CA SER A 334 18.89 -2.06 13.55
C SER A 334 18.58 -3.11 14.60
N ALA A 335 18.10 -4.29 14.20
CA ALA A 335 17.86 -5.43 15.11
C ALA A 335 19.15 -5.94 15.74
N ILE A 336 20.23 -6.09 14.96
CA ILE A 336 21.56 -6.51 15.46
C ILE A 336 22.14 -5.45 16.41
N GLN A 337 22.06 -4.17 16.07
CA GLN A 337 22.49 -3.09 16.95
C GLN A 337 21.69 -3.08 18.25
N GLY A 338 20.36 -3.28 18.17
CA GLY A 338 19.49 -3.41 19.32
C GLY A 338 19.89 -4.59 20.22
N LEU A 339 20.20 -5.75 19.64
CA LEU A 339 20.70 -6.92 20.35
C LEU A 339 22.02 -6.63 21.10
N VAL A 340 22.95 -5.95 20.45
CA VAL A 340 24.23 -5.57 21.08
C VAL A 340 24.00 -4.60 22.24
N LEU A 341 23.17 -3.57 22.04
CA LEU A 341 22.84 -2.60 23.11
C LEU A 341 22.13 -3.27 24.29
N ALA A 342 21.14 -4.14 24.03
CA ALA A 342 20.47 -4.92 25.07
C ALA A 342 21.47 -5.76 25.86
N THR A 343 22.43 -6.42 25.19
CA THR A 343 23.51 -7.20 25.83
C THR A 343 24.40 -6.32 26.70
N ILE A 344 24.76 -5.12 26.25
CA ILE A 344 25.56 -4.17 27.05
C ILE A 344 24.80 -3.75 28.32
N ILE A 345 23.51 -3.44 28.18
CA ILE A 345 22.66 -3.08 29.32
C ILE A 345 22.54 -4.24 30.31
N LEU A 346 22.30 -5.46 29.81
CA LEU A 346 22.30 -6.67 30.68
C LEU A 346 23.60 -6.82 31.45
N PHE A 347 24.75 -6.63 30.77
CA PHE A 347 26.05 -6.69 31.44
C PHE A 347 26.22 -5.61 32.51
N ALA A 348 25.77 -4.38 32.24
CA ALA A 348 25.82 -3.28 33.19
C ALA A 348 25.04 -3.58 34.49
N PHE A 349 23.88 -4.23 34.39
CA PHE A 349 23.05 -4.62 35.52
C PHE A 349 23.54 -5.89 36.21
N LEU A 350 23.91 -6.95 35.48
CA LEU A 350 24.27 -8.25 36.03
C LEU A 350 25.73 -8.28 36.51
N LYS A 351 26.61 -7.48 35.91
CA LYS A 351 28.06 -7.42 36.20
C LYS A 351 28.75 -8.81 36.20
N SER A 352 28.18 -9.76 35.52
CA SER A 352 28.64 -11.13 35.35
C SER A 352 28.66 -11.50 33.89
N PHE A 353 29.86 -11.68 33.33
CA PHE A 353 30.02 -12.02 31.91
C PHE A 353 29.34 -13.35 31.53
N ARG A 354 29.42 -14.35 32.40
CA ARG A 354 28.80 -15.68 32.17
C ARG A 354 27.31 -15.64 32.15
N THR A 355 26.69 -14.90 33.06
CA THR A 355 25.24 -14.73 33.14
C THR A 355 24.73 -13.93 31.94
N THR A 356 25.44 -12.89 31.53
CA THR A 356 25.11 -12.06 30.38
C THR A 356 25.17 -12.85 29.09
N ILE A 357 26.25 -13.61 28.82
CA ILE A 357 26.35 -14.44 27.60
C ILE A 357 25.22 -15.48 27.55
N LEU A 358 24.87 -16.09 28.67
CA LEU A 358 23.82 -17.09 28.74
C LEU A 358 22.47 -16.51 28.26
N ILE A 359 22.11 -15.33 28.75
CA ILE A 359 20.88 -14.64 28.34
C ILE A 359 20.99 -14.16 26.85
N SER A 360 22.13 -13.56 26.49
CA SER A 360 22.33 -13.02 25.14
C SER A 360 22.37 -14.10 24.07
N LEU A 361 22.82 -15.32 24.36
CA LEU A 361 22.80 -16.43 23.42
C LEU A 361 21.39 -16.97 23.16
N ALA A 362 20.48 -16.81 24.12
CA ALA A 362 19.09 -17.22 23.96
C ALA A 362 18.34 -16.39 22.86
N LEU A 363 18.72 -15.12 22.66
CA LEU A 363 18.06 -14.22 21.73
C LEU A 363 18.22 -14.65 20.27
N PRO A 364 19.43 -14.81 19.71
CA PRO A 364 19.58 -15.26 18.33
C PRO A 364 18.96 -16.65 18.09
N VAL A 365 19.01 -17.54 19.07
CA VAL A 365 18.37 -18.85 18.97
C VAL A 365 16.86 -18.71 18.84
N ALA A 366 16.21 -17.89 19.64
CA ALA A 366 14.77 -17.64 19.56
C ALA A 366 14.38 -17.00 18.23
N ILE A 367 15.18 -16.06 17.72
CA ILE A 367 14.95 -15.42 16.42
C ILE A 367 15.01 -16.45 15.28
N ILE A 368 16.04 -17.32 15.29
CA ILE A 368 16.18 -18.35 14.26
C ILE A 368 15.01 -19.36 14.31
N PHE A 369 14.55 -19.73 15.50
CA PHE A 369 13.34 -20.55 15.66
C PHE A 369 12.11 -19.88 15.04
N THR A 370 12.01 -18.56 15.17
CA THR A 370 10.90 -17.78 14.65
C THR A 370 10.82 -17.88 13.12
N PHE A 371 11.96 -17.88 12.41
CA PHE A 371 11.95 -18.06 10.95
C PHE A 371 11.37 -19.40 10.53
N ALA A 372 11.62 -20.48 11.28
CA ALA A 372 11.01 -21.77 11.00
C ALA A 372 9.46 -21.71 11.06
N PHE A 373 8.92 -21.09 12.10
CA PHE A 373 7.47 -20.94 12.25
C PHE A 373 6.85 -20.00 11.21
N LEU A 374 7.52 -18.89 10.86
CA LEU A 374 7.07 -17.95 9.83
C LEU A 374 7.02 -18.63 8.45
N SER A 375 8.05 -19.39 8.08
CA SER A 375 8.11 -20.13 6.84
C SER A 375 6.98 -21.17 6.71
N MET A 376 6.64 -21.86 7.80
CA MET A 376 5.52 -22.82 7.82
C MET A 376 4.16 -22.15 7.53
N ARG A 377 4.04 -20.85 7.75
CA ARG A 377 2.83 -20.05 7.47
C ARG A 377 2.86 -19.39 6.10
N GLY A 378 3.94 -19.53 5.34
CA GLY A 378 4.12 -18.90 4.04
C GLY A 378 4.26 -17.37 4.12
N THR A 379 4.71 -16.83 5.27
CA THR A 379 4.99 -15.40 5.40
C THR A 379 6.26 -15.03 4.65
N THR A 380 6.32 -13.78 4.14
CA THR A 380 7.51 -13.26 3.46
C THR A 380 8.43 -12.51 4.42
N LEU A 381 9.70 -12.41 4.06
CA LEU A 381 10.63 -11.48 4.73
C LEU A 381 10.38 -10.09 4.18
N ASN A 382 9.62 -9.30 4.90
CA ASN A 382 9.27 -7.94 4.54
C ASN A 382 9.54 -6.97 5.71
N LEU A 383 9.43 -5.66 5.44
CA LEU A 383 9.65 -4.63 6.47
C LEU A 383 8.82 -4.88 7.73
N ILE A 384 7.58 -5.30 7.56
CA ILE A 384 6.62 -5.45 8.65
C ILE A 384 6.91 -6.70 9.50
N SER A 385 7.24 -7.84 8.86
CA SER A 385 7.64 -9.06 9.58
C SER A 385 8.96 -8.88 10.33
N LEU A 386 9.94 -8.20 9.69
CA LEU A 386 11.23 -7.90 10.32
C LEU A 386 11.12 -6.88 11.46
N MET A 387 10.19 -5.90 11.35
CA MET A 387 9.85 -5.03 12.47
C MET A 387 9.32 -5.82 13.66
N GLY A 388 8.39 -6.75 13.42
CA GLY A 388 7.89 -7.63 14.47
C GLY A 388 9.00 -8.41 15.16
N LEU A 389 9.97 -8.93 14.40
CA LEU A 389 11.17 -9.59 14.95
C LEU A 389 12.05 -8.63 15.73
N SER A 390 12.30 -7.42 15.22
CA SER A 390 13.14 -6.41 15.90
C SER A 390 12.55 -5.96 17.24
N ILE A 391 11.23 -5.79 17.29
CA ILE A 391 10.50 -5.53 18.54
C ILE A 391 10.63 -6.74 19.47
N GLY A 392 10.48 -7.94 18.90
CA GLY A 392 10.67 -9.20 19.63
C GLY A 392 12.02 -9.24 20.36
N VAL A 393 13.11 -8.78 19.73
CA VAL A 393 14.46 -8.74 20.37
C VAL A 393 14.42 -8.06 21.73
N GLY A 394 13.75 -6.90 21.82
CA GLY A 394 13.63 -6.18 23.10
C GLY A 394 12.83 -6.95 24.16
N MET A 395 11.81 -7.69 23.74
CA MET A 395 10.87 -8.39 24.64
C MET A 395 11.33 -9.81 25.00
N LEU A 396 12.08 -10.48 24.10
CA LEU A 396 12.56 -11.86 24.31
C LEU A 396 13.50 -12.00 25.53
N THR A 397 14.15 -10.90 25.92
CA THR A 397 15.03 -10.88 27.09
C THR A 397 14.28 -11.12 28.39
N ASP A 398 13.02 -10.66 28.50
CA ASP A 398 12.27 -10.66 29.77
C ASP A 398 12.10 -12.05 30.33
N ASN A 399 11.67 -13.02 29.52
CA ASN A 399 11.48 -14.40 29.95
C ASN A 399 12.80 -15.04 30.45
N SER A 400 13.89 -14.80 29.72
CA SER A 400 15.21 -15.30 30.02
C SER A 400 15.81 -14.71 31.31
N VAL A 401 15.59 -13.40 31.47
CA VAL A 401 16.05 -12.66 32.65
C VAL A 401 15.35 -13.14 33.90
N VAL A 402 14.04 -13.35 33.89
CA VAL A 402 13.26 -13.81 35.04
C VAL A 402 13.74 -15.21 35.50
N VAL A 403 13.97 -16.12 34.55
CA VAL A 403 14.44 -17.47 34.85
C VAL A 403 15.85 -17.42 35.45
N VAL A 404 16.78 -16.68 34.85
CA VAL A 404 18.15 -16.57 35.32
C VAL A 404 18.24 -15.87 36.67
N ASP A 405 17.45 -14.81 36.88
CA ASP A 405 17.40 -14.09 38.17
C ASP A 405 16.89 -14.98 39.29
N ASN A 406 15.89 -15.83 39.03
CA ASN A 406 15.41 -16.76 40.05
C ASN A 406 16.39 -17.91 40.34
N ILE A 407 17.07 -18.44 39.30
CA ILE A 407 18.18 -19.40 39.50
C ILE A 407 19.29 -18.74 40.34
N TYR A 408 19.62 -17.48 40.05
CA TYR A 408 20.60 -16.70 40.80
C TYR A 408 20.20 -16.57 42.28
N ARG A 409 18.94 -16.27 42.58
CA ARG A 409 18.38 -16.20 43.93
C ARG A 409 18.55 -17.53 44.69
N HIS A 410 18.22 -18.67 44.05
CA HIS A 410 18.38 -20.00 44.63
C HIS A 410 19.83 -20.31 44.98
N ILE A 411 20.81 -19.90 44.15
CA ILE A 411 22.23 -20.14 44.40
C ILE A 411 22.77 -19.23 45.51
N THR A 412 22.35 -17.95 45.51
CA THR A 412 22.98 -16.93 46.39
C THR A 412 22.27 -16.72 47.73
N GLU A 413 20.92 -16.71 47.71
CA GLU A 413 20.13 -16.47 48.92
C GLU A 413 19.74 -17.79 49.64
N LEU A 414 19.28 -18.81 48.85
CA LEU A 414 18.84 -20.07 49.39
C LEU A 414 19.97 -21.10 49.52
N ASN A 415 21.19 -20.78 49.11
CA ASN A 415 22.38 -21.62 49.17
C ASN A 415 22.23 -23.01 48.52
N SER A 416 21.32 -23.20 47.54
CA SER A 416 21.08 -24.45 46.84
C SER A 416 22.25 -24.84 45.94
N PRO A 417 22.56 -26.15 45.77
CA PRO A 417 23.48 -26.58 44.72
C PRO A 417 23.06 -26.10 43.33
N VAL A 418 24.04 -25.80 42.46
CA VAL A 418 23.76 -25.17 41.14
C VAL A 418 22.76 -25.98 40.32
N LEU A 419 22.82 -27.28 40.31
CA LEU A 419 21.95 -28.16 39.54
C LEU A 419 20.51 -28.12 40.08
N GLU A 420 20.33 -28.20 41.40
CA GLU A 420 19.03 -28.09 42.05
C GLU A 420 18.47 -26.66 41.96
N ALA A 421 19.30 -25.65 42.05
CA ALA A 421 18.95 -24.26 41.87
C ALA A 421 18.45 -23.99 40.43
N ALA A 422 19.06 -24.61 39.41
CA ALA A 422 18.61 -24.51 38.02
C ALA A 422 17.26 -25.21 37.81
N GLU A 423 17.03 -26.39 38.39
CA GLU A 423 15.78 -27.13 38.27
C GLU A 423 14.65 -26.43 39.05
N ASN A 424 14.81 -26.26 40.38
CA ASN A 424 13.77 -25.70 41.24
C ASN A 424 13.54 -24.20 40.96
N GLY A 425 14.59 -23.43 40.68
CA GLY A 425 14.48 -22.01 40.35
C GLY A 425 13.79 -21.75 39.05
N THR A 426 13.93 -22.63 38.05
CA THR A 426 13.15 -22.52 36.81
C THR A 426 11.71 -22.94 37.02
N GLU A 427 11.47 -24.03 37.73
CA GLU A 427 10.12 -24.56 37.97
C GLU A 427 9.22 -23.57 38.74
N GLU A 428 9.79 -22.88 39.73
CA GLU A 428 9.10 -21.84 40.52
C GLU A 428 8.53 -20.70 39.65
N VAL A 429 9.24 -20.29 38.59
CA VAL A 429 8.84 -19.16 37.74
C VAL A 429 8.22 -19.57 36.42
N THR A 430 8.22 -20.84 36.04
CA THR A 430 7.74 -21.33 34.75
C THR A 430 6.33 -20.85 34.45
N PHE A 431 5.41 -20.95 35.41
CA PHE A 431 4.03 -20.54 35.22
C PHE A 431 3.91 -19.02 35.02
N SER A 432 4.63 -18.22 35.78
CA SER A 432 4.64 -16.76 35.68
C SER A 432 5.25 -16.31 34.34
N VAL A 433 6.30 -16.98 33.83
CA VAL A 433 6.92 -16.71 32.53
C VAL A 433 5.96 -17.03 31.37
N ILE A 434 5.30 -18.20 31.43
CA ILE A 434 4.31 -18.57 30.42
C ILE A 434 3.14 -17.57 30.41
N ALA A 435 2.62 -17.20 31.56
CA ALA A 435 1.51 -16.28 31.69
C ALA A 435 1.85 -14.87 31.18
N SER A 436 3.04 -14.37 31.51
CA SER A 436 3.55 -13.09 31.01
C SER A 436 3.69 -13.08 29.50
N ALA A 437 4.26 -14.13 28.90
CA ALA A 437 4.38 -14.23 27.46
C ALA A 437 3.00 -14.39 26.77
N LEU A 438 2.07 -15.12 27.38
CA LEU A 438 0.69 -15.23 26.87
C LEU A 438 -0.02 -13.88 26.86
N THR A 439 0.16 -13.03 27.89
CA THR A 439 -0.44 -11.68 27.89
C THR A 439 0.05 -10.85 26.72
N THR A 440 1.32 -10.97 26.34
CA THR A 440 1.87 -10.28 25.18
C THR A 440 1.37 -10.88 23.86
N MET A 441 1.26 -12.20 23.74
CA MET A 441 0.75 -12.85 22.51
C MET A 441 -0.73 -12.58 22.28
N VAL A 442 -1.54 -12.62 23.33
CA VAL A 442 -3.01 -12.45 23.27
C VAL A 442 -3.41 -11.10 22.69
N VAL A 443 -2.58 -10.07 22.85
CA VAL A 443 -2.85 -8.72 22.31
C VAL A 443 -2.85 -8.70 20.77
N PHE A 444 -2.09 -9.56 20.12
CA PHE A 444 -2.00 -9.64 18.66
C PHE A 444 -3.02 -10.57 18.01
N ILE A 445 -3.66 -11.44 18.80
CA ILE A 445 -4.67 -12.37 18.29
C ILE A 445 -5.85 -11.65 17.62
N PRO A 446 -6.45 -10.58 18.19
CA PRO A 446 -7.56 -9.88 17.56
C PRO A 446 -7.22 -9.32 16.17
N ILE A 447 -5.99 -8.86 15.95
CA ILE A 447 -5.55 -8.33 14.65
C ILE A 447 -5.65 -9.39 13.55
N LEU A 448 -5.42 -10.66 13.88
CA LEU A 448 -5.50 -11.78 12.92
C LEU A 448 -6.92 -12.08 12.46
N PHE A 449 -7.94 -11.71 13.24
CA PHE A 449 -9.33 -12.05 12.99
C PHE A 449 -10.21 -10.89 12.51
N ILE A 450 -9.79 -9.63 12.70
CA ILE A 450 -10.54 -8.48 12.23
C ILE A 450 -10.37 -8.34 10.72
N PRO A 451 -11.46 -8.43 9.92
CA PRO A 451 -11.36 -8.28 8.48
C PRO A 451 -11.00 -6.84 8.12
N GLY A 452 -10.16 -6.65 7.11
CA GLY A 452 -9.84 -5.33 6.59
C GLY A 452 -8.35 -5.10 6.33
N LEU A 453 -8.05 -3.86 5.93
CA LEU A 453 -6.70 -3.46 5.54
C LEU A 453 -5.70 -3.59 6.70
N ALA A 454 -6.14 -3.31 7.94
CA ALA A 454 -5.30 -3.48 9.13
C ALA A 454 -4.77 -4.92 9.28
N ARG A 455 -5.63 -5.93 9.07
CA ARG A 455 -5.20 -7.34 9.11
C ARG A 455 -4.16 -7.65 8.03
N GLU A 456 -4.42 -7.24 6.80
CA GLU A 456 -3.53 -7.54 5.67
C GLU A 456 -2.13 -6.94 5.88
N PHE A 457 -2.04 -5.72 6.41
CA PHE A 457 -0.75 -5.11 6.72
C PHE A 457 -0.05 -5.76 7.92
N PHE A 458 -0.77 -6.03 9.02
CA PHE A 458 -0.12 -6.37 10.30
C PHE A 458 -0.18 -7.85 10.67
N ARG A 459 -0.75 -8.69 9.82
CA ARG A 459 -0.79 -10.14 10.00
C ARG A 459 0.61 -10.74 10.18
N ASP A 460 1.55 -10.41 9.31
CA ASP A 460 2.89 -10.96 9.32
C ASP A 460 3.69 -10.50 10.55
N MET A 461 3.49 -9.25 10.98
CA MET A 461 4.06 -8.73 12.22
C MET A 461 3.48 -9.47 13.45
N SER A 462 2.16 -9.66 13.48
CA SER A 462 1.50 -10.38 14.56
C SER A 462 2.03 -11.81 14.68
N TYR A 463 2.19 -12.52 13.57
CA TYR A 463 2.83 -13.84 13.55
C TYR A 463 4.28 -13.77 14.04
N ALA A 464 5.06 -12.79 13.59
CA ALA A 464 6.45 -12.65 14.01
C ALA A 464 6.56 -12.45 15.53
N ILE A 465 5.71 -11.61 16.13
CA ILE A 465 5.71 -11.36 17.57
C ILE A 465 5.19 -12.59 18.34
N ILE A 466 4.11 -13.24 17.91
CA ILE A 466 3.58 -14.43 18.57
C ILE A 466 4.61 -15.57 18.54
N PHE A 467 5.18 -15.86 17.38
CA PHE A 467 6.14 -16.96 17.24
C PHE A 467 7.48 -16.67 17.89
N SER A 468 7.95 -15.42 17.92
CA SER A 468 9.16 -15.06 18.64
C SER A 468 8.99 -15.22 20.16
N ASN A 469 7.84 -14.82 20.71
CA ASN A 469 7.55 -15.05 22.13
C ASN A 469 7.40 -16.54 22.45
N LEU A 470 6.77 -17.33 21.58
CA LEU A 470 6.69 -18.79 21.73
C LEU A 470 8.08 -19.43 21.73
N ALA A 471 8.93 -19.05 20.78
CA ALA A 471 10.32 -19.50 20.73
C ALA A 471 11.10 -19.10 21.99
N ALA A 472 10.90 -17.89 22.49
CA ALA A 472 11.54 -17.41 23.72
C ALA A 472 11.14 -18.21 24.95
N ILE A 473 9.86 -18.58 25.09
CA ILE A 473 9.42 -19.46 26.20
C ILE A 473 10.13 -20.80 26.11
N ILE A 474 10.15 -21.44 24.94
CA ILE A 474 10.79 -22.75 24.74
C ILE A 474 12.28 -22.67 25.14
N VAL A 475 12.97 -21.62 24.67
CA VAL A 475 14.39 -21.40 24.97
C VAL A 475 14.60 -21.12 26.46
N ALA A 476 13.75 -20.30 27.08
CA ALA A 476 13.86 -19.91 28.49
C ALA A 476 13.67 -21.08 29.47
N ILE A 477 12.76 -22.02 29.15
CA ILE A 477 12.47 -23.14 30.05
C ILE A 477 13.28 -24.43 29.73
N THR A 478 14.01 -24.45 28.59
CA THR A 478 14.82 -25.63 28.21
C THR A 478 16.29 -25.29 28.11
N MET A 479 16.70 -24.38 27.25
CA MET A 479 18.09 -24.05 26.97
C MET A 479 18.75 -23.33 28.16
N ILE A 480 18.07 -22.33 28.73
CA ILE A 480 18.63 -21.52 29.83
C ILE A 480 18.94 -22.35 31.07
N PRO A 481 18.01 -23.16 31.66
CA PRO A 481 18.34 -23.95 32.84
C PRO A 481 19.40 -25.01 32.53
N MET A 482 19.42 -25.62 31.34
CA MET A 482 20.46 -26.54 30.92
C MET A 482 21.84 -25.86 30.91
N LEU A 483 21.97 -24.70 30.31
CA LEU A 483 23.23 -23.97 30.27
C LEU A 483 23.61 -23.41 31.64
N ALA A 484 22.63 -22.90 32.39
CA ALA A 484 22.84 -22.38 33.76
C ALA A 484 23.42 -23.44 34.69
N SER A 485 22.90 -24.66 34.64
CA SER A 485 23.40 -25.78 35.48
C SER A 485 24.88 -26.13 35.23
N ARG A 486 25.45 -25.76 34.08
CA ARG A 486 26.84 -26.08 33.69
C ARG A 486 27.79 -24.89 33.72
N PHE A 487 27.30 -23.70 33.33
CA PHE A 487 28.15 -22.52 33.19
C PHE A 487 28.15 -21.58 34.40
N LEU A 488 27.14 -21.65 35.29
CA LEU A 488 27.06 -20.83 36.45
C LEU A 488 27.92 -21.44 37.58
N ASN A 489 28.62 -20.60 38.35
CA ASN A 489 29.40 -20.98 39.47
C ASN A 489 29.21 -19.95 40.60
N ARG A 490 29.09 -20.44 41.86
CA ARG A 490 28.88 -19.61 43.05
C ARG A 490 29.92 -18.48 43.20
N LYS A 491 31.16 -18.71 42.75
CA LYS A 491 32.24 -17.71 42.81
C LYS A 491 32.09 -16.55 41.85
N SER A 492 31.36 -16.76 40.72
CA SER A 492 31.16 -15.72 39.68
C SER A 492 29.97 -14.79 39.96
N MET A 493 29.20 -15.01 41.02
CA MET A 493 27.91 -14.39 41.30
C MET A 493 27.90 -13.34 42.41
N LYS A 494 29.05 -12.99 42.99
CA LYS A 494 29.13 -11.89 43.96
C LYS A 494 29.05 -10.54 43.28
N SER A 495 27.82 -10.07 43.03
CA SER A 495 27.57 -8.69 42.57
C SER A 495 26.99 -7.88 43.73
N GLU A 496 27.80 -7.08 44.38
CA GLU A 496 27.29 -6.01 45.24
C GLU A 496 26.56 -4.96 44.34
N ASP A 497 25.43 -4.44 44.86
CA ASP A 497 24.74 -3.33 44.23
C ASP A 497 25.69 -2.14 44.04
N GLY A 498 25.80 -1.64 42.81
CA GLY A 498 26.69 -0.51 42.54
C GLY A 498 26.19 0.76 43.24
N ARG A 499 27.15 1.64 43.56
CA ARG A 499 26.84 2.93 44.25
C ARG A 499 25.69 3.71 43.61
N LEU A 500 25.59 3.71 42.30
CA LEU A 500 24.51 4.38 41.58
C LEU A 500 23.15 3.73 41.84
N PHE A 501 23.08 2.39 41.73
CA PHE A 501 21.85 1.66 41.98
C PHE A 501 21.37 1.77 43.42
N LYS A 502 22.28 1.73 44.40
CA LYS A 502 21.98 1.99 45.85
C LYS A 502 21.33 3.37 46.04
N LYS A 503 21.80 4.41 45.32
CA LYS A 503 21.20 5.76 45.36
C LYS A 503 19.81 5.80 44.74
N VAL A 504 19.60 5.15 43.57
CA VAL A 504 18.30 5.06 42.89
C VAL A 504 17.29 4.32 43.77
N LYS A 505 17.69 3.15 44.34
CA LYS A 505 16.87 2.37 45.24
C LYS A 505 16.44 3.16 46.48
N ALA A 506 17.35 3.89 47.11
CA ALA A 506 17.06 4.69 48.30
C ALA A 506 16.08 5.86 47.97
N ARG A 507 16.21 6.51 46.79
CA ARG A 507 15.29 7.55 46.37
C ARG A 507 13.91 6.95 46.07
N TYR A 508 13.86 5.82 45.37
CA TYR A 508 12.61 5.13 45.03
C TYR A 508 11.84 4.72 46.32
N LEU A 509 12.50 4.12 47.30
CA LEU A 509 11.86 3.74 48.56
C LEU A 509 11.28 4.95 49.32
N LYS A 510 11.91 6.12 49.25
CA LYS A 510 11.34 7.34 49.83
C LYS A 510 10.07 7.79 49.06
N ILE A 511 10.09 7.73 47.73
CA ILE A 511 8.95 8.11 46.91
C ILE A 511 7.76 7.15 47.14
N ILE A 512 7.99 5.85 47.16
CA ILE A 512 6.92 4.88 47.38
C ILE A 512 6.33 4.97 48.78
N HIS A 513 7.13 5.21 49.79
CA HIS A 513 6.66 5.42 51.17
C HIS A 513 5.79 6.70 51.24
N TRP A 514 6.21 7.80 50.60
CA TRP A 514 5.41 9.01 50.53
C TRP A 514 4.08 8.79 49.80
N ALA A 515 4.11 8.07 48.66
CA ALA A 515 2.93 7.74 47.85
C ALA A 515 1.97 6.81 48.62
N TYR A 516 2.49 5.87 49.41
CA TYR A 516 1.71 4.97 50.26
C TYR A 516 0.98 5.71 51.38
N VAL A 517 1.65 6.68 52.03
CA VAL A 517 1.03 7.51 53.06
C VAL A 517 -0.01 8.49 52.49
N HIS A 518 0.24 9.03 51.28
CA HIS A 518 -0.64 10.00 50.65
C HIS A 518 -1.44 9.41 49.44
N LYS A 519 -2.09 8.25 49.64
CA LYS A 519 -2.75 7.47 48.59
C LYS A 519 -3.68 8.32 47.70
N GLY A 520 -4.54 9.16 48.29
CA GLY A 520 -5.51 10.01 47.56
C GLY A 520 -4.82 11.06 46.68
N LYS A 521 -3.76 11.70 47.16
CA LYS A 521 -3.01 12.68 46.35
C LYS A 521 -2.29 12.00 45.18
N THR A 522 -1.73 10.83 45.41
CA THR A 522 -1.03 10.07 44.36
C THR A 522 -1.97 9.68 43.25
N VAL A 523 -3.13 9.12 43.56
CA VAL A 523 -4.15 8.75 42.57
C VAL A 523 -4.65 10.01 41.84
N PHE A 524 -4.93 11.09 42.54
CA PHE A 524 -5.38 12.34 41.93
C PHE A 524 -4.34 12.94 40.95
N ILE A 525 -3.07 12.98 41.30
CA ILE A 525 -1.98 13.45 40.42
C ILE A 525 -1.93 12.59 39.15
N MET A 526 -2.02 11.27 39.25
CA MET A 526 -1.95 10.36 38.09
C MET A 526 -3.15 10.51 37.18
N VAL A 527 -4.36 10.61 37.74
CA VAL A 527 -5.60 10.86 36.99
C VAL A 527 -5.56 12.21 36.29
N PHE A 528 -5.09 13.24 37.00
CA PHE A 528 -4.92 14.57 36.42
C PHE A 528 -3.93 14.57 35.24
N LEU A 529 -2.76 13.97 35.40
CA LEU A 529 -1.76 13.85 34.33
C LEU A 529 -2.33 13.10 33.10
N PHE A 530 -3.12 12.06 33.33
CA PHE A 530 -3.75 11.30 32.27
C PHE A 530 -4.75 12.17 31.47
N PHE A 531 -5.71 12.80 32.15
CA PHE A 531 -6.68 13.65 31.48
C PHE A 531 -6.03 14.89 30.83
N PHE A 532 -5.05 15.51 31.50
CA PHE A 532 -4.26 16.59 30.91
C PHE A 532 -3.59 16.17 29.60
N SER A 533 -2.97 14.99 29.57
CA SER A 533 -2.31 14.47 28.38
C SER A 533 -3.29 14.18 27.24
N ILE A 534 -4.46 13.62 27.55
CA ILE A 534 -5.50 13.33 26.53
C ILE A 534 -6.13 14.59 25.97
N PHE A 535 -6.36 15.64 26.79
CA PHE A 535 -7.02 16.85 26.31
C PHE A 535 -6.07 17.83 25.61
N VAL A 536 -4.81 17.89 26.02
CA VAL A 536 -3.81 18.83 25.48
C VAL A 536 -2.98 18.19 24.36
N GLY A 537 -2.53 16.96 24.54
CA GLY A 537 -1.59 16.30 23.64
C GLY A 537 -2.07 16.19 22.20
N PRO A 538 -3.28 15.66 21.93
CA PRO A 538 -3.76 15.51 20.56
C PRO A 538 -3.88 16.81 19.77
N LYS A 539 -4.04 17.95 20.44
CA LYS A 539 -4.06 19.27 19.80
C LYS A 539 -2.68 19.70 19.27
N LEU A 540 -1.61 19.11 19.81
CA LEU A 540 -0.24 19.37 19.41
C LEU A 540 0.29 18.38 18.38
N LEU A 541 -0.45 17.30 18.10
CA LEU A 541 -0.04 16.20 17.24
C LEU A 541 -0.77 16.26 15.90
N LYS A 542 -0.07 15.92 14.84
CA LYS A 542 -0.65 15.72 13.50
C LYS A 542 -1.12 14.28 13.36
N PHE A 543 -2.15 14.10 12.53
CA PHE A 543 -2.65 12.77 12.17
C PHE A 543 -2.33 12.51 10.72
N GLU A 544 -1.73 11.36 10.44
CA GLU A 544 -1.39 10.88 9.10
C GLU A 544 -1.82 9.41 8.95
N PHE A 545 -2.03 8.95 7.71
CA PHE A 545 -2.35 7.54 7.50
C PHE A 545 -1.09 6.67 7.62
N MET A 546 -0.08 7.01 6.84
CA MET A 546 1.25 6.38 6.87
C MET A 546 2.32 7.46 7.01
N PRO A 547 3.44 7.15 7.66
CA PRO A 547 4.55 8.08 7.77
C PRO A 547 5.14 8.36 6.39
N LYS A 548 5.45 9.63 6.11
CA LYS A 548 6.08 10.07 4.87
C LYS A 548 7.54 9.61 4.85
N GLN A 549 7.95 8.91 3.80
CA GLN A 549 9.31 8.39 3.63
C GLN A 549 10.11 9.24 2.66
N ASP A 550 11.40 9.45 2.94
CA ASP A 550 12.32 10.12 2.05
C ASP A 550 13.18 9.10 1.30
N GLU A 551 12.71 8.68 0.12
CA GLU A 551 13.41 7.73 -0.76
C GLU A 551 14.36 8.42 -1.76
N GLY A 552 14.49 9.75 -1.70
CA GLY A 552 15.29 10.50 -2.65
C GLY A 552 14.73 10.56 -4.06
N LYS A 553 13.45 10.27 -4.21
CA LYS A 553 12.73 10.31 -5.50
C LYS A 553 11.38 11.00 -5.33
N TYR A 554 10.97 11.74 -6.35
CA TYR A 554 9.63 12.31 -6.40
C TYR A 554 9.05 12.24 -7.82
N SER A 555 7.73 12.26 -7.89
CA SER A 555 6.97 12.32 -9.13
C SER A 555 6.24 13.65 -9.23
N LEU A 556 6.49 14.40 -10.29
CA LEU A 556 5.71 15.55 -10.70
C LEU A 556 4.71 15.08 -11.76
N MET A 557 3.43 15.25 -11.48
CA MET A 557 2.35 14.95 -12.41
C MET A 557 1.65 16.26 -12.78
N ALA A 558 1.56 16.53 -14.07
CA ALA A 558 0.81 17.64 -14.62
C ALA A 558 -0.37 17.07 -15.44
N GLU A 559 -1.58 17.32 -14.96
CA GLU A 559 -2.81 17.01 -15.70
C GLU A 559 -3.09 18.16 -16.66
N LEU A 560 -3.21 17.84 -17.93
CA LEU A 560 -3.48 18.79 -19.00
C LEU A 560 -4.99 18.97 -19.21
N GLN A 561 -5.37 20.08 -19.80
CA GLN A 561 -6.76 20.29 -20.19
C GLN A 561 -7.18 19.24 -21.24
N ASN A 562 -8.43 18.77 -21.14
CA ASN A 562 -8.97 17.85 -22.11
C ASN A 562 -8.95 18.47 -23.53
N GLY A 563 -8.54 17.68 -24.52
CA GLY A 563 -8.38 18.16 -25.89
C GLY A 563 -7.05 18.88 -26.16
N THR A 564 -6.08 18.82 -25.22
CA THR A 564 -4.74 19.34 -25.47
C THR A 564 -4.05 18.54 -26.58
N ASP A 565 -3.54 19.23 -27.59
CA ASP A 565 -2.72 18.63 -28.64
C ASP A 565 -1.35 18.20 -28.14
N ILE A 566 -0.76 17.19 -28.76
CA ILE A 566 0.55 16.63 -28.35
C ILE A 566 1.68 17.68 -28.44
N GLU A 567 1.63 18.61 -29.39
CA GLU A 567 2.64 19.67 -29.51
C GLU A 567 2.54 20.71 -28.39
N LYS A 568 1.30 21.04 -27.96
CA LYS A 568 1.07 21.84 -26.75
C LYS A 568 1.55 21.09 -25.51
N ALA A 569 1.27 19.80 -25.40
CA ALA A 569 1.75 18.96 -24.30
C ALA A 569 3.30 18.92 -24.23
N LYS A 570 3.99 18.82 -25.38
CA LYS A 570 5.45 18.89 -25.46
C LYS A 570 6.01 20.24 -24.98
N ARG A 571 5.35 21.35 -25.31
CA ARG A 571 5.78 22.69 -24.85
C ARG A 571 5.70 22.77 -23.33
N ILE A 572 4.56 22.42 -22.75
CA ILE A 572 4.36 22.38 -21.28
C ILE A 572 5.38 21.43 -20.65
N ALA A 573 5.63 20.26 -21.26
CA ALA A 573 6.58 19.28 -20.77
C ALA A 573 8.00 19.86 -20.71
N ARG A 574 8.44 20.63 -21.71
CA ARG A 574 9.75 21.29 -21.70
C ARG A 574 9.87 22.38 -20.63
N GLU A 575 8.80 23.11 -20.35
CA GLU A 575 8.78 24.08 -19.24
C GLU A 575 8.97 23.37 -17.89
N LEU A 576 8.24 22.30 -17.66
CA LEU A 576 8.36 21.48 -16.44
C LEU A 576 9.72 20.78 -16.35
N GLU A 577 10.23 20.28 -17.47
CA GLU A 577 11.57 19.68 -17.57
C GLU A 577 12.65 20.66 -17.13
N ASN A 578 12.59 21.91 -17.59
CA ASN A 578 13.56 22.93 -17.19
C ASN A 578 13.55 23.20 -15.70
N ILE A 579 12.37 23.19 -15.06
CA ILE A 579 12.24 23.34 -13.60
C ILE A 579 12.93 22.18 -12.88
N VAL A 580 12.62 20.94 -13.28
CA VAL A 580 13.18 19.73 -12.66
C VAL A 580 14.70 19.62 -12.92
N LYS A 581 15.16 19.94 -14.13
CA LYS A 581 16.56 19.90 -14.52
C LYS A 581 17.42 20.92 -13.76
N ASN A 582 16.86 22.11 -13.51
CA ASN A 582 17.56 23.19 -12.82
C ASN A 582 17.55 23.04 -11.30
N GLU A 583 16.82 22.06 -10.76
CA GLU A 583 16.89 21.74 -9.33
C GLU A 583 18.28 21.17 -8.98
N PRO A 584 19.02 21.79 -8.04
CA PRO A 584 20.44 21.44 -7.80
C PRO A 584 20.70 19.98 -7.42
N HIS A 585 19.71 19.32 -6.84
CA HIS A 585 19.84 17.94 -6.36
C HIS A 585 19.43 16.89 -7.40
N THR A 586 18.85 17.29 -8.55
CA THR A 586 18.38 16.35 -9.57
C THR A 586 19.54 15.64 -10.25
N LYS A 587 19.61 14.32 -10.08
CA LYS A 587 20.62 13.44 -10.70
C LYS A 587 20.16 12.87 -12.02
N SER A 588 18.92 12.41 -12.05
CA SER A 588 18.26 11.83 -13.21
C SER A 588 16.77 12.15 -13.19
N TYR A 589 16.15 12.18 -14.36
CA TYR A 589 14.71 12.28 -14.48
C TYR A 589 14.22 11.56 -15.72
N LEU A 590 13.10 10.88 -15.57
CA LEU A 590 12.36 10.21 -16.62
C LEU A 590 11.04 10.95 -16.84
N MET A 591 10.76 11.33 -18.09
CA MET A 591 9.54 12.04 -18.43
C MET A 591 8.69 11.23 -19.41
N LEU A 592 7.42 11.09 -19.11
CA LEU A 592 6.38 10.54 -19.96
C LEU A 592 5.38 11.64 -20.30
N VAL A 593 5.17 11.88 -21.60
CA VAL A 593 4.26 12.92 -22.10
C VAL A 593 3.13 12.28 -22.87
N SER A 594 1.88 12.64 -22.54
CA SER A 594 0.69 12.30 -23.31
C SER A 594 -0.20 13.53 -23.48
N THR A 595 -1.21 13.45 -24.31
CA THR A 595 -2.18 14.54 -24.52
C THR A 595 -3.00 14.88 -23.29
N SER A 596 -3.11 13.97 -22.32
CA SER A 596 -3.88 14.16 -21.07
C SER A 596 -3.03 14.45 -19.86
N LYS A 597 -1.76 14.00 -19.83
CA LYS A 597 -0.88 14.15 -18.67
C LYS A 597 0.60 14.11 -19.02
N ILE A 598 1.39 14.80 -18.22
CA ILE A 598 2.85 14.73 -18.20
C ILE A 598 3.25 14.17 -16.84
N SER A 599 4.14 13.19 -16.82
CA SER A 599 4.70 12.61 -15.59
C SER A 599 6.21 12.71 -15.65
N ILE A 600 6.82 13.37 -14.67
CA ILE A 600 8.28 13.47 -14.53
C ILE A 600 8.64 12.78 -13.21
N ASN A 601 9.38 11.70 -13.29
CA ASN A 601 9.95 11.00 -12.14
C ASN A 601 11.40 11.43 -12.00
N ALA A 602 11.72 12.11 -10.90
CA ALA A 602 13.05 12.67 -10.63
C ALA A 602 13.73 11.94 -9.48
N ASP A 603 15.01 11.63 -9.66
CA ASP A 603 15.90 11.11 -8.64
C ASP A 603 16.81 12.24 -8.13
N VAL A 604 16.73 12.57 -6.85
CA VAL A 604 17.53 13.58 -6.17
C VAL A 604 18.60 12.96 -5.27
N GLY A 605 18.75 11.65 -5.34
CA GLY A 605 19.74 10.87 -4.58
C GLY A 605 19.32 10.57 -3.15
N LYS A 606 20.06 9.65 -2.55
CA LYS A 606 19.79 9.11 -1.21
C LYS A 606 19.81 10.21 -0.14
N LYS A 607 18.97 10.05 0.89
CA LYS A 607 18.83 11.01 2.01
C LYS A 607 20.18 11.40 2.65
N GLY A 608 21.10 10.44 2.81
CA GLY A 608 22.43 10.69 3.39
C GLY A 608 23.37 11.52 2.53
N THR A 609 23.05 11.76 1.26
CA THR A 609 23.90 12.52 0.29
C THR A 609 23.50 13.98 0.15
N ARG A 610 22.42 14.42 0.81
CA ARG A 610 21.87 15.79 0.74
C ARG A 610 21.44 16.29 2.12
N LYS A 611 21.37 17.60 2.30
CA LYS A 611 20.91 18.24 3.54
C LYS A 611 19.38 18.42 3.56
N GLU A 612 18.80 18.76 2.41
CA GLU A 612 17.37 19.00 2.26
C GLU A 612 16.61 17.70 2.09
N SER A 613 15.43 17.63 2.70
CA SER A 613 14.53 16.48 2.49
C SER A 613 13.92 16.49 1.09
N VAL A 614 13.47 15.33 0.59
CA VAL A 614 12.76 15.29 -0.69
C VAL A 614 11.49 16.16 -0.65
N PHE A 615 10.90 16.33 0.52
CA PHE A 615 9.69 17.16 0.71
C PHE A 615 10.00 18.66 0.57
N ASP A 616 11.16 19.11 1.04
CA ASP A 616 11.61 20.50 0.86
C ASP A 616 11.87 20.79 -0.61
N ILE A 617 12.57 19.88 -1.31
CA ILE A 617 12.78 19.95 -2.75
C ILE A 617 11.46 19.97 -3.51
N MET A 618 10.52 19.08 -3.18
CA MET A 618 9.18 19.08 -3.78
C MET A 618 8.45 20.41 -3.56
N ASN A 619 8.59 21.05 -2.41
CA ASN A 619 7.98 22.33 -2.13
C ASN A 619 8.58 23.45 -2.98
N ASP A 620 9.88 23.43 -3.22
CA ASP A 620 10.56 24.43 -4.07
C ASP A 620 10.24 24.22 -5.55
N VAL A 621 10.23 22.97 -6.02
CA VAL A 621 9.73 22.63 -7.37
C VAL A 621 8.26 23.06 -7.54
N ARG A 622 7.41 22.83 -6.53
CA ARG A 622 5.98 23.26 -6.55
C ARG A 622 5.82 24.76 -6.68
N LYS A 623 6.63 25.55 -5.96
CA LYS A 623 6.59 27.02 -6.07
C LYS A 623 6.95 27.49 -7.49
N GLN A 624 7.98 26.91 -8.10
CA GLN A 624 8.41 27.23 -9.47
C GLN A 624 7.37 26.79 -10.50
N ALA A 625 6.86 25.56 -10.34
CA ALA A 625 5.89 24.97 -11.25
C ALA A 625 4.50 25.66 -11.21
N LYS A 626 4.19 26.42 -10.16
CA LYS A 626 2.94 27.21 -10.06
C LYS A 626 2.77 28.22 -11.19
N ASN A 627 3.84 28.64 -11.83
CA ASN A 627 3.84 29.60 -12.94
C ASN A 627 3.55 28.96 -14.30
N VAL A 628 3.57 27.63 -14.39
CA VAL A 628 3.25 26.93 -15.64
C VAL A 628 1.74 26.93 -15.83
N LEU A 629 1.31 27.57 -16.91
CA LEU A 629 -0.10 27.70 -17.28
C LEU A 629 -0.62 26.44 -17.98
N ASP A 630 -1.93 26.28 -18.03
CA ASP A 630 -2.64 25.21 -18.76
C ASP A 630 -2.39 23.77 -18.24
N ALA A 631 -1.80 23.62 -17.04
CA ALA A 631 -1.60 22.33 -16.40
C ALA A 631 -1.94 22.39 -14.91
N ARG A 632 -2.57 21.34 -14.38
CA ARG A 632 -2.74 21.14 -12.93
C ARG A 632 -1.61 20.29 -12.41
N ILE A 633 -0.73 20.89 -11.64
CA ILE A 633 0.49 20.24 -11.18
C ILE A 633 0.28 19.65 -9.79
N SER A 634 0.74 18.45 -9.60
CA SER A 634 0.79 17.76 -8.31
C SER A 634 2.12 17.03 -8.14
N LEU A 635 2.64 17.06 -6.92
CA LEU A 635 3.86 16.34 -6.56
C LEU A 635 3.56 15.28 -5.52
N SER A 636 4.19 14.13 -5.68
CA SER A 636 4.11 13.02 -4.73
C SER A 636 5.46 12.35 -4.59
N ASN A 637 5.74 11.76 -3.43
CA ASN A 637 6.85 10.84 -3.29
C ASN A 637 6.49 9.49 -3.94
N GLN A 638 7.46 8.75 -4.41
CA GLN A 638 7.25 7.57 -5.26
C GLN A 638 6.72 6.33 -4.52
N PHE A 639 6.70 6.32 -3.17
CA PHE A 639 6.26 5.18 -2.36
C PHE A 639 4.78 4.78 -2.58
N SER A 640 3.98 5.63 -3.19
CA SER A 640 2.56 5.37 -3.47
C SER A 640 2.30 4.34 -4.59
N GLY A 641 3.27 3.52 -4.99
CA GLY A 641 3.08 2.43 -5.96
C GLY A 641 2.57 2.89 -7.34
N GLY A 642 2.99 4.07 -7.81
CA GLY A 642 2.62 4.59 -9.14
C GLY A 642 1.18 5.15 -9.23
N ARG A 643 0.38 5.05 -8.17
CA ARG A 643 -0.89 5.77 -8.05
C ARG A 643 -0.65 7.01 -7.20
N SER A 644 -0.73 8.19 -7.82
CA SER A 644 -0.79 9.46 -7.10
C SER A 644 -2.11 9.51 -6.32
N THR A 645 -2.12 8.92 -5.13
CA THR A 645 -3.26 9.07 -4.21
C THR A 645 -3.07 10.37 -3.45
N LYS A 646 -4.02 11.28 -3.58
CA LYS A 646 -4.04 12.49 -2.77
C LYS A 646 -4.24 12.13 -1.30
N ASP A 647 -3.70 12.95 -0.42
CA ASP A 647 -3.79 12.74 1.03
C ASP A 647 -5.26 12.79 1.49
N VAL A 648 -6.06 13.70 0.92
CA VAL A 648 -7.48 13.88 1.24
C VAL A 648 -8.31 13.83 -0.04
N GLU A 649 -9.38 13.04 -0.02
CA GLU A 649 -10.42 13.02 -1.04
C GLU A 649 -11.78 13.24 -0.41
N PHE A 650 -12.41 14.36 -0.77
CA PHE A 650 -13.74 14.77 -0.32
C PHE A 650 -14.75 14.54 -1.45
N LEU A 651 -15.65 13.62 -1.26
CA LEU A 651 -16.64 13.20 -2.24
C LEU A 651 -17.97 13.89 -1.94
N ILE A 652 -18.44 14.71 -2.86
CA ILE A 652 -19.75 15.35 -2.84
C ILE A 652 -20.68 14.49 -3.69
N GLN A 653 -21.78 14.03 -3.12
CA GLN A 653 -22.67 13.04 -3.73
C GLN A 653 -24.11 13.56 -3.81
N GLY A 654 -24.80 13.27 -4.91
CA GLY A 654 -26.20 13.66 -5.11
C GLY A 654 -26.79 13.00 -6.34
N MET A 655 -28.11 13.04 -6.47
CA MET A 655 -28.83 12.43 -7.57
C MET A 655 -28.84 13.31 -8.83
N ASN A 656 -28.65 14.60 -8.70
CA ASN A 656 -28.58 15.58 -9.79
C ASN A 656 -27.15 16.01 -10.05
N GLN A 657 -26.65 15.71 -11.24
CA GLN A 657 -25.26 15.99 -11.63
C GLN A 657 -24.96 17.50 -11.66
N ASP A 658 -25.87 18.33 -12.17
CA ASP A 658 -25.61 19.76 -12.31
C ASP A 658 -25.61 20.46 -10.96
N GLU A 659 -26.49 20.03 -10.05
CA GLU A 659 -26.56 20.55 -8.69
C GLU A 659 -25.25 20.28 -7.93
N ILE A 660 -24.72 19.05 -7.98
CA ILE A 660 -23.45 18.73 -7.31
C ILE A 660 -22.26 19.39 -7.98
N LYS A 661 -22.28 19.60 -9.30
CA LYS A 661 -21.22 20.33 -10.02
C LYS A 661 -21.16 21.80 -9.55
N GLN A 662 -22.31 22.47 -9.46
CA GLN A 662 -22.38 23.87 -9.00
C GLN A 662 -21.93 23.99 -7.55
N PHE A 663 -22.41 23.11 -6.69
CA PHE A 663 -22.03 23.07 -5.27
C PHE A 663 -20.54 22.79 -5.08
N GLY A 664 -20.00 21.81 -5.83
CA GLY A 664 -18.57 21.50 -5.82
C GLY A 664 -17.70 22.66 -6.30
N LYS A 665 -18.11 23.43 -7.32
CA LYS A 665 -17.40 24.63 -7.77
C LYS A 665 -17.31 25.70 -6.66
N GLN A 666 -18.38 25.88 -5.87
CA GLN A 666 -18.39 26.84 -4.75
C GLN A 666 -17.42 26.41 -3.66
N ILE A 667 -17.41 25.12 -3.27
CA ILE A 667 -16.46 24.60 -2.27
C ILE A 667 -15.03 24.75 -2.78
N LEU A 668 -14.76 24.36 -4.02
CA LEU A 668 -13.43 24.45 -4.63
C LEU A 668 -12.88 25.87 -4.55
N LYS A 669 -13.69 26.88 -4.91
CA LYS A 669 -13.32 28.30 -4.85
C LYS A 669 -12.95 28.75 -3.44
N LYS A 670 -13.67 28.28 -2.42
CA LYS A 670 -13.38 28.60 -1.03
C LYS A 670 -12.09 27.97 -0.53
N LEU A 671 -11.80 26.72 -0.94
CA LEU A 671 -10.62 25.97 -0.53
C LEU A 671 -9.33 26.45 -1.21
N GLN A 672 -9.40 27.09 -2.39
CA GLN A 672 -8.23 27.60 -3.13
C GLN A 672 -7.34 28.56 -2.34
N ASN A 673 -7.93 29.30 -1.41
CA ASN A 673 -7.22 30.33 -0.62
C ASN A 673 -6.75 29.83 0.76
N TYR A 674 -6.89 28.54 1.07
CA TYR A 674 -6.48 28.00 2.36
C TYR A 674 -5.03 27.52 2.33
N ASN A 675 -4.14 28.20 3.07
CA ASN A 675 -2.69 27.94 3.06
C ASN A 675 -2.27 26.53 3.55
N GLY A 676 -3.18 25.78 4.17
CA GLY A 676 -2.92 24.40 4.61
C GLY A 676 -3.12 23.33 3.54
N ILE A 677 -3.62 23.70 2.36
CA ILE A 677 -3.94 22.79 1.26
C ILE A 677 -3.00 23.05 0.08
N VAL A 678 -2.40 21.99 -0.44
CA VAL A 678 -1.61 22.05 -1.66
C VAL A 678 -2.14 21.05 -2.69
N ASP A 679 -1.78 21.24 -3.96
CA ASP A 679 -2.16 20.38 -5.08
C ASP A 679 -3.67 20.11 -5.16
N LEU A 680 -4.47 21.14 -4.86
CA LEU A 680 -5.94 21.09 -4.91
C LEU A 680 -6.40 20.74 -6.32
N SER A 681 -7.17 19.69 -6.46
CA SER A 681 -7.73 19.22 -7.72
C SER A 681 -9.18 18.78 -7.54
N SER A 682 -9.92 18.69 -8.61
CA SER A 682 -11.30 18.19 -8.57
C SER A 682 -11.64 17.44 -9.86
N THR A 683 -12.63 16.57 -9.78
CA THR A 683 -13.24 15.94 -10.95
C THR A 683 -14.20 16.88 -11.72
N LEU A 684 -14.26 18.15 -11.32
CA LEU A 684 -14.98 19.23 -12.00
C LEU A 684 -14.11 19.80 -13.11
N ASP A 685 -13.78 18.99 -14.09
CA ASP A 685 -13.02 19.47 -15.23
C ASP A 685 -13.91 20.34 -16.14
N PRO A 686 -13.35 21.39 -16.76
CA PRO A 686 -14.02 22.04 -17.87
C PRO A 686 -14.34 20.97 -18.92
N GLY A 687 -15.54 21.08 -19.52
CA GLY A 687 -15.97 20.16 -20.55
C GLY A 687 -14.97 20.06 -21.70
N ILE A 688 -15.06 19.00 -22.45
CA ILE A 688 -14.34 18.91 -23.72
C ILE A 688 -15.13 19.78 -24.74
N ILE A 689 -14.42 20.63 -25.45
CA ILE A 689 -15.04 21.30 -26.61
C ILE A 689 -15.26 20.22 -27.66
N GLU A 690 -16.51 19.95 -28.00
CA GLU A 690 -16.90 19.01 -29.05
C GLU A 690 -17.53 19.72 -30.22
N LEU A 691 -17.35 19.16 -31.40
CA LEU A 691 -18.05 19.56 -32.61
C LEU A 691 -19.27 18.66 -32.74
N ARG A 692 -20.46 19.21 -32.48
CA ARG A 692 -21.73 18.50 -32.70
C ARG A 692 -22.17 18.65 -34.15
N ILE A 693 -22.32 17.53 -34.82
CA ILE A 693 -22.84 17.46 -36.19
C ILE A 693 -24.33 17.15 -36.07
N ASN A 694 -25.14 18.20 -36.20
CA ASN A 694 -26.59 18.11 -36.16
C ASN A 694 -27.12 17.85 -37.55
N ILE A 695 -27.71 16.69 -37.76
CA ILE A 695 -28.21 16.23 -39.04
C ILE A 695 -29.58 16.87 -39.28
N ASP A 696 -29.76 17.46 -40.48
CA ASP A 696 -31.04 17.93 -40.96
C ASP A 696 -31.85 16.74 -41.52
N ARG A 697 -32.81 16.28 -40.73
CA ARG A 697 -33.56 15.07 -41.03
C ARG A 697 -34.42 15.20 -42.31
N ASP A 698 -34.93 16.38 -42.57
CA ASP A 698 -35.77 16.64 -43.76
C ASP A 698 -34.92 16.59 -45.02
N LYS A 699 -33.75 17.20 -44.99
CA LYS A 699 -32.80 17.17 -46.10
C LYS A 699 -32.27 15.78 -46.36
N ILE A 700 -31.85 15.05 -45.31
CA ILE A 700 -31.38 13.67 -45.46
C ILE A 700 -32.47 12.80 -46.06
N THR A 701 -33.71 12.93 -45.59
CA THR A 701 -34.84 12.16 -46.14
C THR A 701 -35.09 12.50 -47.59
N SER A 702 -35.01 13.79 -47.97
CA SER A 702 -35.18 14.22 -49.36
C SER A 702 -34.11 13.69 -50.31
N TYR A 703 -32.91 13.45 -49.79
CA TYR A 703 -31.81 12.81 -50.54
C TYR A 703 -31.82 11.28 -50.45
N GLY A 704 -32.73 10.66 -49.68
CA GLY A 704 -32.78 9.21 -49.47
C GLY A 704 -31.61 8.62 -48.67
N ILE A 705 -30.95 9.42 -47.83
CA ILE A 705 -29.78 9.02 -47.07
C ILE A 705 -30.21 8.50 -45.68
N ASN A 706 -29.60 7.39 -45.23
CA ASN A 706 -29.70 6.97 -43.86
C ASN A 706 -28.69 7.75 -43.01
N PRO A 707 -29.09 8.33 -41.86
CA PRO A 707 -28.16 8.99 -40.92
C PRO A 707 -26.90 8.19 -40.61
N THR A 708 -27.02 6.88 -40.52
CA THR A 708 -25.89 5.97 -40.27
C THR A 708 -24.83 6.03 -41.37
N VAL A 709 -25.21 6.21 -42.64
CA VAL A 709 -24.26 6.33 -43.76
C VAL A 709 -23.41 7.60 -43.61
N VAL A 710 -24.03 8.70 -43.17
CA VAL A 710 -23.31 9.96 -42.92
C VAL A 710 -22.28 9.74 -41.81
N ALA A 711 -22.71 9.16 -40.66
CA ALA A 711 -21.84 8.90 -39.53
C ALA A 711 -20.69 7.95 -39.91
N GLN A 712 -20.95 6.85 -40.61
CA GLN A 712 -19.92 5.90 -41.04
C GLN A 712 -18.94 6.53 -42.02
N THR A 713 -19.43 7.30 -43.03
CA THR A 713 -18.57 8.00 -43.99
C THR A 713 -17.59 8.94 -43.26
N LEU A 714 -18.09 9.72 -42.30
CA LEU A 714 -17.25 10.60 -41.48
C LEU A 714 -16.29 9.81 -40.63
N SER A 715 -16.71 8.70 -40.03
CA SER A 715 -15.84 7.83 -39.25
C SER A 715 -14.66 7.29 -40.07
N TYR A 716 -14.94 6.85 -41.33
CA TYR A 716 -13.85 6.40 -42.22
C TYR A 716 -12.89 7.53 -42.59
N TYR A 717 -13.40 8.74 -42.85
CA TYR A 717 -12.52 9.87 -43.15
C TYR A 717 -11.64 10.30 -41.94
N MET A 718 -12.19 10.25 -40.73
CA MET A 718 -11.55 10.78 -39.54
C MET A 718 -10.77 9.72 -38.75
N LEU A 719 -11.40 8.60 -38.42
CA LEU A 719 -10.81 7.53 -37.61
C LEU A 719 -10.06 6.46 -38.44
N GLY A 720 -10.50 6.26 -39.71
CA GLY A 720 -9.88 5.28 -40.58
C GLY A 720 -10.49 3.89 -40.58
N GLY A 721 -11.70 3.75 -40.08
CA GLY A 721 -12.40 2.47 -39.98
C GLY A 721 -12.16 1.74 -38.64
N ASP A 722 -12.52 0.46 -38.61
CA ASP A 722 -12.43 -0.37 -37.40
C ASP A 722 -11.09 -1.11 -37.37
N LYS A 723 -10.34 -0.89 -36.30
CA LYS A 723 -9.01 -1.52 -36.06
C LYS A 723 -9.09 -3.07 -36.07
N ALA A 724 -10.18 -3.64 -35.60
CA ALA A 724 -10.33 -5.10 -35.52
C ALA A 724 -10.48 -5.78 -36.89
N ASN A 725 -10.80 -5.02 -37.93
CA ASN A 725 -11.09 -5.52 -39.29
C ASN A 725 -10.19 -4.89 -40.36
N THR A 726 -9.13 -4.17 -39.99
CA THR A 726 -8.20 -3.56 -40.95
C THR A 726 -7.32 -4.62 -41.62
N ALA A 727 -6.93 -4.36 -42.85
CA ALA A 727 -5.91 -5.11 -43.57
C ALA A 727 -4.54 -4.98 -42.86
N THR A 728 -3.69 -5.93 -43.01
CA THR A 728 -2.30 -5.88 -42.50
C THR A 728 -1.31 -6.02 -43.66
N LEU A 729 -0.26 -5.18 -43.64
CA LEU A 729 0.91 -5.36 -44.49
C LEU A 729 1.86 -6.29 -43.73
N LYS A 730 2.11 -7.48 -44.28
CA LYS A 730 3.08 -8.43 -43.71
C LYS A 730 4.46 -8.17 -44.28
N THR A 731 5.40 -7.86 -43.41
CA THR A 731 6.82 -7.81 -43.76
C THR A 731 7.53 -9.03 -43.16
N ASP A 732 8.77 -9.28 -43.53
CA ASP A 732 9.56 -10.42 -43.02
C ASP A 732 9.69 -10.42 -41.48
N SER A 733 9.52 -9.26 -40.83
CA SER A 733 9.76 -9.09 -39.40
C SER A 733 8.54 -8.61 -38.59
N GLU A 734 7.51 -8.03 -39.21
CA GLU A 734 6.38 -7.43 -38.48
C GLU A 734 5.11 -7.39 -39.32
N GLU A 735 3.96 -7.40 -38.65
CA GLU A 735 2.65 -7.09 -39.23
C GLU A 735 2.32 -5.62 -38.94
N ILE A 736 2.02 -4.85 -39.99
CA ILE A 736 1.76 -3.41 -39.93
C ILE A 736 0.29 -3.17 -40.24
N ASP A 737 -0.42 -2.49 -39.35
CA ASP A 737 -1.83 -2.16 -39.54
C ASP A 737 -2.01 -1.17 -40.70
N VAL A 738 -3.04 -1.40 -41.53
CA VAL A 738 -3.37 -0.55 -42.68
C VAL A 738 -4.56 0.35 -42.30
N TRP A 739 -4.37 1.66 -42.38
CA TRP A 739 -5.38 2.67 -42.05
C TRP A 739 -5.80 3.47 -43.26
N ILE A 740 -7.12 3.64 -43.48
CA ILE A 740 -7.69 4.37 -44.60
C ILE A 740 -8.34 5.63 -44.07
N ARG A 741 -7.68 6.79 -44.17
CA ARG A 741 -8.16 8.03 -43.59
C ARG A 741 -7.66 9.27 -44.36
N LEU A 742 -8.22 10.45 -44.08
CA LEU A 742 -7.69 11.70 -44.60
C LEU A 742 -6.26 11.97 -44.09
N PRO A 743 -5.42 12.68 -44.85
CA PRO A 743 -4.16 13.20 -44.37
C PRO A 743 -4.33 14.05 -43.12
N LYS A 744 -3.31 14.09 -42.23
CA LYS A 744 -3.37 14.75 -40.92
C LYS A 744 -3.67 16.25 -41.00
N ASP A 745 -3.11 16.94 -41.97
CA ASP A 745 -3.36 18.35 -42.24
C ASP A 745 -4.82 18.61 -42.62
N LYS A 746 -5.43 17.75 -43.43
CA LYS A 746 -6.83 17.84 -43.80
C LYS A 746 -7.79 17.45 -42.66
N ARG A 747 -7.42 16.56 -41.78
CA ARG A 747 -8.25 16.17 -40.60
C ARG A 747 -8.37 17.28 -39.56
N ASN A 748 -7.41 18.17 -39.51
CA ASN A 748 -7.36 19.27 -38.56
C ASN A 748 -8.06 20.55 -39.02
N ASP A 749 -8.66 20.53 -40.19
CA ASP A 749 -9.38 21.70 -40.78
C ASP A 749 -10.89 21.48 -40.77
N ILE A 750 -11.61 22.32 -40.02
CA ILE A 750 -13.07 22.29 -39.94
C ILE A 750 -13.76 22.60 -41.27
N ASN A 751 -13.15 23.43 -42.13
CA ASN A 751 -13.70 23.75 -43.44
C ASN A 751 -13.65 22.53 -44.35
N ILE A 752 -12.61 21.72 -44.24
CA ILE A 752 -12.52 20.45 -44.96
C ILE A 752 -13.60 19.49 -44.48
N LEU A 753 -13.82 19.39 -43.16
CA LEU A 753 -14.91 18.58 -42.61
C LEU A 753 -16.27 18.97 -43.16
N GLN A 754 -16.57 20.27 -43.29
CA GLN A 754 -17.84 20.79 -43.88
C GLN A 754 -17.98 20.45 -45.36
N SER A 755 -16.88 20.39 -46.07
CA SER A 755 -16.85 20.15 -47.53
C SER A 755 -16.76 18.68 -47.93
N LEU A 756 -16.71 17.74 -46.97
CA LEU A 756 -16.61 16.30 -47.25
C LEU A 756 -17.81 15.81 -48.05
N ASN A 757 -17.52 15.02 -49.09
CA ASN A 757 -18.48 14.45 -49.97
C ASN A 757 -19.08 13.16 -49.39
N ILE A 758 -20.42 13.11 -49.32
CA ILE A 758 -21.19 11.96 -48.86
C ILE A 758 -21.94 11.37 -50.06
N LYS A 759 -21.74 10.08 -50.32
CA LYS A 759 -22.40 9.40 -51.46
C LYS A 759 -23.88 9.18 -51.19
N VAL A 760 -24.72 9.56 -52.17
CA VAL A 760 -26.18 9.48 -52.12
C VAL A 760 -26.66 8.68 -53.33
N GLY A 761 -26.97 7.40 -53.13
CA GLY A 761 -27.34 6.54 -54.27
C GLY A 761 -26.17 6.28 -55.23
N ASP A 762 -26.46 5.88 -56.47
CA ASP A 762 -25.43 5.30 -57.34
C ASP A 762 -24.45 6.32 -57.97
N ASN A 763 -24.81 7.58 -58.16
CA ASN A 763 -23.93 8.56 -58.83
C ASN A 763 -24.09 10.00 -58.34
N LYS A 764 -24.46 10.19 -57.08
CA LYS A 764 -24.67 11.53 -56.52
C LYS A 764 -23.89 11.69 -55.22
N PHE A 765 -23.30 12.85 -55.06
CA PHE A 765 -22.64 13.26 -53.81
C PHE A 765 -23.25 14.56 -53.34
N VAL A 766 -23.37 14.70 -52.04
CA VAL A 766 -23.75 15.94 -51.36
C VAL A 766 -22.67 16.28 -50.33
N LYS A 767 -22.43 17.56 -50.08
CA LYS A 767 -21.50 17.99 -49.05
C LYS A 767 -22.13 17.81 -47.70
N LEU A 768 -21.29 17.56 -46.66
CA LEU A 768 -21.77 17.48 -45.27
C LEU A 768 -22.53 18.76 -44.87
N SER A 769 -22.06 19.95 -45.30
CA SER A 769 -22.73 21.23 -45.10
C SER A 769 -24.15 21.32 -45.61
N ASP A 770 -24.51 20.52 -46.62
CA ASP A 770 -25.85 20.52 -47.24
C ASP A 770 -26.87 19.73 -46.41
N VAL A 771 -26.41 18.76 -45.64
CA VAL A 771 -27.25 17.80 -44.86
C VAL A 771 -27.06 17.89 -43.33
N ALA A 772 -26.10 18.65 -42.86
CA ALA A 772 -25.83 18.81 -41.44
C ALA A 772 -25.28 20.19 -41.12
N THR A 773 -25.47 20.63 -39.88
CA THR A 773 -24.84 21.83 -39.29
C THR A 773 -23.84 21.43 -38.22
N ILE A 774 -22.67 22.08 -38.20
CA ILE A 774 -21.62 21.84 -37.23
C ILE A 774 -21.66 22.99 -36.20
N GLN A 775 -21.75 22.61 -34.91
CA GLN A 775 -21.80 23.56 -33.82
C GLN A 775 -20.76 23.18 -32.75
N TYR A 776 -20.12 24.22 -32.17
CA TYR A 776 -19.29 23.98 -30.97
C TYR A 776 -20.21 23.82 -29.76
N ALA A 777 -19.96 22.81 -28.98
CA ALA A 777 -20.63 22.54 -27.72
C ALA A 777 -19.64 22.17 -26.66
N GLU A 778 -19.99 22.38 -25.39
CA GLU A 778 -19.24 21.91 -24.26
C GLU A 778 -19.81 20.53 -23.84
N GLY A 779 -19.03 19.48 -24.04
CA GLY A 779 -19.38 18.12 -23.63
C GLY A 779 -18.84 17.79 -22.23
N THR A 780 -19.45 16.82 -21.56
CA THR A 780 -18.97 16.36 -20.27
C THR A 780 -17.68 15.55 -20.43
N SER A 781 -16.63 15.91 -19.72
CA SER A 781 -15.34 15.20 -19.82
C SER A 781 -15.37 13.84 -19.13
N LYS A 782 -15.97 13.79 -17.92
CA LYS A 782 -16.05 12.56 -17.09
C LYS A 782 -17.34 12.54 -16.28
N ILE A 783 -17.93 11.38 -16.15
CA ILE A 783 -19.05 11.10 -15.25
C ILE A 783 -18.55 10.08 -14.21
N ASN A 784 -18.54 10.50 -12.94
CA ASN A 784 -18.13 9.65 -11.84
C ASN A 784 -19.37 9.31 -10.99
N LYS A 785 -19.52 8.02 -10.67
CA LYS A 785 -20.55 7.56 -9.72
C LYS A 785 -19.97 6.60 -8.69
N LYS A 786 -20.49 6.67 -7.47
CA LYS A 786 -20.23 5.70 -6.39
C LYS A 786 -21.57 5.09 -6.00
N ASN A 787 -21.69 3.76 -6.11
CA ASN A 787 -22.95 3.03 -5.89
C ASN A 787 -24.15 3.57 -6.71
N GLY A 788 -23.88 4.05 -7.93
CA GLY A 788 -24.91 4.61 -8.80
C GLY A 788 -25.25 6.10 -8.57
N ILE A 789 -24.72 6.74 -7.54
CA ILE A 789 -24.94 8.15 -7.18
C ILE A 789 -23.84 9.00 -7.82
N TYR A 790 -24.21 10.11 -8.47
CA TYR A 790 -23.23 11.04 -9.05
C TYR A 790 -22.30 11.58 -7.97
N THR A 791 -21.03 11.68 -8.28
CA THR A 791 -20.01 12.05 -7.32
C THR A 791 -19.04 13.07 -7.93
N VAL A 792 -18.83 14.16 -7.23
CA VAL A 792 -17.75 15.13 -7.47
C VAL A 792 -16.71 14.94 -6.40
N THR A 793 -15.47 14.63 -6.79
CA THR A 793 -14.36 14.48 -5.85
C THR A 793 -13.50 15.72 -5.86
N ILE A 794 -13.27 16.29 -4.68
CA ILE A 794 -12.29 17.34 -4.44
C ILE A 794 -11.11 16.69 -3.70
N SER A 795 -9.94 16.76 -4.29
CA SER A 795 -8.74 16.09 -3.78
C SER A 795 -7.65 17.10 -3.47
N ALA A 796 -6.88 16.85 -2.42
CA ALA A 796 -5.81 17.75 -1.98
C ALA A 796 -4.70 16.99 -1.25
N ASN A 797 -3.50 17.59 -1.21
CA ASN A 797 -2.40 17.14 -0.39
C ASN A 797 -2.22 18.07 0.84
N ASP A 798 -1.65 17.50 1.90
CA ASP A 798 -1.35 18.24 3.13
C ASP A 798 -0.14 19.17 2.92
N GLY A 799 -0.37 20.46 3.08
CA GLY A 799 0.65 21.52 3.07
C GLY A 799 1.41 21.66 4.40
N GLY A 800 1.22 20.73 5.35
CA GLY A 800 1.92 20.72 6.64
C GLY A 800 1.05 21.01 7.87
N VAL A 801 -0.28 21.18 7.69
CA VAL A 801 -1.22 21.43 8.80
C VAL A 801 -1.80 20.15 9.40
N GLY A 802 -1.65 19.02 8.71
CA GLY A 802 -2.18 17.71 9.09
C GLY A 802 -3.57 17.42 8.52
N LEU A 803 -3.83 16.12 8.26
CA LEU A 803 -5.05 15.67 7.58
C LEU A 803 -6.33 16.06 8.31
N ALA A 804 -6.33 15.99 9.65
CA ALA A 804 -7.50 16.30 10.46
C ALA A 804 -7.93 17.78 10.31
N ALA A 805 -6.97 18.71 10.23
CA ALA A 805 -7.26 20.13 10.03
C ALA A 805 -7.86 20.41 8.64
N ILE A 806 -7.35 19.72 7.61
CA ILE A 806 -7.89 19.83 6.25
C ILE A 806 -9.31 19.25 6.19
N GLN A 807 -9.53 18.08 6.79
CA GLN A 807 -10.85 17.46 6.86
C GLN A 807 -11.87 18.37 7.55
N GLN A 808 -11.50 18.92 8.69
CA GLN A 808 -12.36 19.86 9.44
C GLN A 808 -12.70 21.08 8.58
N LYS A 809 -11.70 21.65 7.90
CA LYS A 809 -11.91 22.80 7.01
C LYS A 809 -12.85 22.49 5.87
N MET A 810 -12.70 21.33 5.23
CA MET A 810 -13.61 20.90 4.15
C MET A 810 -15.05 20.72 4.66
N ILE A 811 -15.26 20.17 5.85
CA ILE A 811 -16.57 20.03 6.47
C ILE A 811 -17.16 21.42 6.81
N GLU A 812 -16.36 22.33 7.37
CA GLU A 812 -16.79 23.69 7.67
C GLU A 812 -17.27 24.41 6.42
N GLU A 813 -16.50 24.34 5.32
CA GLU A 813 -16.88 24.97 4.06
C GLU A 813 -18.12 24.32 3.42
N PHE A 814 -18.25 23.00 3.52
CA PHE A 814 -19.45 22.28 3.08
C PHE A 814 -20.69 22.77 3.84
N ASN A 815 -20.63 22.79 5.15
CA ASN A 815 -21.75 23.21 6.00
C ASN A 815 -22.08 24.71 5.86
N SER A 816 -21.06 25.56 5.60
CA SER A 816 -21.25 27.01 5.42
C SER A 816 -22.10 27.38 4.20
N LEU A 817 -22.20 26.47 3.24
CA LEU A 817 -23.01 26.62 2.02
C LEU A 817 -24.45 26.12 2.18
N ASN A 818 -24.86 25.67 3.38
CA ASN A 818 -26.19 25.15 3.68
C ASN A 818 -26.66 24.11 2.62
N PRO A 819 -26.00 22.95 2.54
CA PRO A 819 -26.26 21.97 1.50
C PRO A 819 -27.72 21.53 1.51
N PRO A 820 -28.37 21.40 0.32
CA PRO A 820 -29.68 20.78 0.21
C PRO A 820 -29.65 19.35 0.77
N SER A 821 -30.78 18.85 1.23
CA SER A 821 -30.89 17.43 1.72
C SER A 821 -30.57 16.37 0.65
N SER A 822 -30.61 16.75 -0.62
CA SER A 822 -30.22 15.93 -1.78
C SER A 822 -28.71 15.75 -1.93
N ILE A 823 -27.91 16.62 -1.27
CA ILE A 823 -26.44 16.60 -1.34
C ILE A 823 -25.86 16.11 -0.02
N SER A 824 -25.02 15.10 -0.09
CA SER A 824 -24.25 14.55 1.03
C SER A 824 -22.76 14.56 0.71
N TYR A 825 -21.94 14.33 1.73
CA TYR A 825 -20.51 14.10 1.53
C TYR A 825 -20.06 12.77 2.12
N SER A 826 -18.99 12.24 1.56
CA SER A 826 -18.25 11.09 2.11
C SER A 826 -16.76 11.27 1.85
N TRP A 827 -15.94 10.46 2.55
CA TRP A 827 -14.50 10.46 2.31
C TRP A 827 -14.12 9.36 1.32
N GLY A 828 -13.03 9.58 0.59
CA GLY A 828 -12.43 8.60 -0.33
C GLY A 828 -10.93 8.46 -0.10
N GLY A 829 -10.30 7.60 -0.91
CA GLY A 829 -8.86 7.45 -0.95
C GLY A 829 -8.20 7.08 0.38
N GLN A 830 -7.10 7.72 0.71
CA GLN A 830 -6.36 7.47 1.96
C GLN A 830 -7.17 7.83 3.20
N THR A 831 -8.00 8.86 3.13
CA THR A 831 -8.84 9.30 4.24
C THR A 831 -9.86 8.24 4.65
N GLU A 832 -10.58 7.62 3.69
CA GLU A 832 -11.52 6.53 3.95
C GLU A 832 -10.79 5.33 4.58
N ASN A 833 -9.64 4.96 4.02
CA ASN A 833 -8.83 3.86 4.53
C ASN A 833 -8.32 4.13 5.95
N MET A 834 -7.88 5.36 6.23
CA MET A 834 -7.45 5.78 7.57
C MET A 834 -8.59 5.62 8.59
N GLN A 835 -9.78 6.16 8.29
CA GLN A 835 -10.93 6.07 9.20
C GLN A 835 -11.34 4.61 9.46
N LYS A 836 -11.45 3.80 8.42
CA LYS A 836 -11.77 2.37 8.54
C LYS A 836 -10.69 1.63 9.36
N THR A 837 -9.41 1.85 9.06
CA THR A 837 -8.28 1.19 9.74
C THR A 837 -8.18 1.61 11.21
N MET A 838 -8.32 2.92 11.53
CA MET A 838 -8.30 3.40 12.91
C MET A 838 -9.46 2.83 13.74
N SER A 839 -10.65 2.74 13.17
CA SER A 839 -11.80 2.08 13.81
C SER A 839 -11.51 0.59 14.09
N GLN A 840 -10.94 -0.13 13.11
CA GLN A 840 -10.56 -1.53 13.25
C GLN A 840 -9.50 -1.75 14.33
N LEU A 841 -8.45 -0.92 14.35
CA LEU A 841 -7.39 -0.99 15.37
C LEU A 841 -7.89 -0.64 16.77
N THR A 842 -8.79 0.36 16.88
CA THR A 842 -9.43 0.71 18.15
C THR A 842 -10.29 -0.45 18.67
N PHE A 843 -11.03 -1.11 17.79
CA PHE A 843 -11.81 -2.31 18.12
C PHE A 843 -10.90 -3.47 18.53
N ALA A 844 -9.76 -3.68 17.78
CA ALA A 844 -8.74 -4.67 18.13
C ALA A 844 -8.17 -4.41 19.54
N LEU A 845 -7.84 -3.16 19.86
CA LEU A 845 -7.33 -2.77 21.17
C LEU A 845 -8.35 -3.06 22.28
N SER A 846 -9.63 -2.76 22.04
CA SER A 846 -10.70 -3.02 23.01
C SER A 846 -10.83 -4.51 23.31
N ILE A 847 -10.83 -5.35 22.26
CA ILE A 847 -10.85 -6.82 22.43
C ILE A 847 -9.58 -7.30 23.14
N SER A 848 -8.41 -6.76 22.79
CA SER A 848 -7.14 -7.11 23.40
C SER A 848 -7.15 -6.83 24.92
N ILE A 849 -7.63 -5.66 25.34
CA ILE A 849 -7.79 -5.30 26.76
C ILE A 849 -8.74 -6.27 27.46
N PHE A 850 -9.86 -6.65 26.82
CA PHE A 850 -10.79 -7.63 27.37
C PHE A 850 -10.15 -9.01 27.51
N LEU A 851 -9.39 -9.47 26.52
CA LEU A 851 -8.69 -10.76 26.57
C LEU A 851 -7.58 -10.78 27.63
N ILE A 852 -6.84 -9.66 27.77
CA ILE A 852 -5.89 -9.49 28.88
C ILE A 852 -6.60 -9.60 30.22
N TYR A 853 -7.76 -8.92 30.37
CA TYR A 853 -8.56 -8.99 31.60
C TYR A 853 -8.98 -10.44 31.90
N ALA A 854 -9.53 -11.16 30.91
CA ALA A 854 -9.96 -12.54 31.05
C ALA A 854 -8.80 -13.48 31.45
N LEU A 855 -7.66 -13.32 30.78
CA LEU A 855 -6.45 -14.10 31.08
C LEU A 855 -5.95 -13.85 32.51
N LEU A 856 -5.87 -12.58 32.91
CA LEU A 856 -5.42 -12.20 34.25
C LEU A 856 -6.42 -12.62 35.33
N ALA A 857 -7.71 -12.53 35.06
CA ALA A 857 -8.75 -12.99 35.99
C ALA A 857 -8.64 -14.50 36.26
N SER A 858 -8.36 -15.28 35.22
CA SER A 858 -8.10 -16.72 35.33
C SER A 858 -6.76 -17.01 36.08
N GLN A 859 -5.72 -16.23 35.80
CA GLN A 859 -4.39 -16.42 36.42
C GLN A 859 -4.39 -16.10 37.94
N PHE A 860 -5.04 -14.98 38.31
CA PHE A 860 -5.07 -14.54 39.70
C PHE A 860 -6.27 -15.10 40.49
N GLU A 861 -7.19 -15.80 39.84
CA GLU A 861 -8.48 -16.24 40.43
C GLU A 861 -9.21 -15.08 41.14
N SER A 862 -9.22 -13.90 40.49
CA SER A 862 -9.75 -12.67 41.06
C SER A 862 -10.25 -11.74 39.95
N PHE A 863 -11.48 -11.20 40.11
CA PHE A 863 -11.99 -10.18 39.20
C PHE A 863 -11.44 -8.76 39.47
N ILE A 864 -10.83 -8.53 40.62
CA ILE A 864 -10.42 -7.21 41.06
C ILE A 864 -8.94 -6.97 40.70
N MET A 865 -8.07 -7.97 40.86
CA MET A 865 -6.63 -7.84 40.57
C MET A 865 -6.34 -7.44 39.13
N PRO A 866 -7.00 -7.98 38.11
CA PRO A 866 -6.79 -7.53 36.72
C PRO A 866 -7.08 -6.06 36.51
N ILE A 867 -8.08 -5.48 37.18
CA ILE A 867 -8.42 -4.05 37.05
C ILE A 867 -7.27 -3.17 37.53
N ILE A 868 -6.61 -3.57 38.64
CA ILE A 868 -5.43 -2.85 39.16
C ILE A 868 -4.29 -2.93 38.15
N ILE A 869 -4.03 -4.11 37.58
CA ILE A 869 -2.93 -4.36 36.63
C ILE A 869 -3.18 -3.58 35.32
N ILE A 870 -4.40 -3.63 34.76
CA ILE A 870 -4.78 -2.91 33.53
C ILE A 870 -4.71 -1.39 33.72
N GLY A 871 -4.84 -0.90 34.94
CA GLY A 871 -4.61 0.50 35.29
C GLY A 871 -3.22 1.05 34.89
N SER A 872 -2.27 0.18 34.57
CA SER A 872 -0.96 0.58 34.00
C SER A 872 -1.05 1.02 32.51
N ILE A 873 -2.04 0.58 31.74
CA ILE A 873 -2.18 0.93 30.31
C ILE A 873 -2.44 2.43 30.10
N PRO A 874 -3.40 3.08 30.79
CA PRO A 874 -3.59 4.52 30.70
C PRO A 874 -2.33 5.34 31.03
N LEU A 875 -1.49 4.86 31.96
CA LEU A 875 -0.24 5.54 32.30
C LEU A 875 0.77 5.53 31.14
N ALA A 876 0.76 4.48 30.35
CA ALA A 876 1.62 4.37 29.18
C ALA A 876 1.25 5.40 28.10
N LEU A 877 -0.05 5.70 27.91
CA LEU A 877 -0.52 6.69 26.95
C LEU A 877 0.03 8.09 27.25
N ILE A 878 0.25 8.43 28.53
CA ILE A 878 0.91 9.69 28.90
C ILE A 878 2.28 9.77 28.24
N GLY A 879 3.10 8.70 28.39
CA GLY A 879 4.43 8.63 27.78
C GLY A 879 4.39 8.67 26.26
N VAL A 880 3.44 7.96 25.63
CA VAL A 880 3.25 7.95 24.17
C VAL A 880 3.00 9.37 23.66
N ILE A 881 1.99 10.05 24.19
CA ILE A 881 1.59 11.38 23.74
C ILE A 881 2.77 12.37 23.83
N TRP A 882 3.41 12.43 25.01
CA TRP A 882 4.52 13.37 25.19
C TRP A 882 5.78 12.95 24.44
N GLY A 883 6.01 11.65 24.25
CA GLY A 883 7.10 11.14 23.42
C GLY A 883 6.95 11.57 21.97
N LEU A 884 5.76 11.47 21.39
CA LEU A 884 5.45 11.93 20.03
C LEU A 884 5.58 13.47 19.91
N VAL A 885 5.06 14.23 20.89
CA VAL A 885 5.18 15.70 20.90
C VAL A 885 6.64 16.14 20.91
N VAL A 886 7.46 15.58 21.81
CA VAL A 886 8.88 15.96 21.96
C VAL A 886 9.70 15.59 20.71
N THR A 887 9.37 14.47 20.06
CA THR A 887 10.09 14.00 18.87
C THR A 887 9.51 14.52 17.55
N GLY A 888 8.38 15.28 17.60
CA GLY A 888 7.72 15.83 16.42
C GLY A 888 7.11 14.76 15.49
N GLN A 889 6.75 13.57 16.03
CA GLN A 889 6.15 12.50 15.24
C GLN A 889 4.62 12.66 15.17
N SER A 890 4.04 12.28 14.04
CA SER A 890 2.59 12.23 13.82
C SER A 890 1.97 10.98 14.46
N ILE A 891 0.67 11.02 14.71
CA ILE A 891 -0.11 9.81 15.01
C ILE A 891 -0.47 9.15 13.69
N ASP A 892 0.08 7.98 13.45
CA ASP A 892 -0.14 7.16 12.26
C ASP A 892 -0.53 5.72 12.64
N ILE A 893 -0.69 4.86 11.65
CA ILE A 893 -1.04 3.44 11.87
C ILE A 893 0.05 2.74 12.70
N MET A 894 1.33 3.09 12.49
CA MET A 894 2.46 2.47 13.19
C MET A 894 2.47 2.84 14.67
N VAL A 895 2.14 4.07 14.98
CA VAL A 895 1.95 4.55 16.38
C VAL A 895 0.81 3.77 17.05
N MET A 896 -0.34 3.59 16.37
CA MET A 896 -1.47 2.82 16.92
C MET A 896 -1.10 1.36 17.20
N ILE A 897 -0.35 0.72 16.31
CA ILE A 897 0.19 -0.62 16.56
C ILE A 897 1.16 -0.61 17.74
N GLY A 898 1.99 0.42 17.86
CA GLY A 898 2.85 0.64 19.02
C GLY A 898 2.06 0.71 20.34
N VAL A 899 0.89 1.37 20.33
CA VAL A 899 -0.02 1.43 21.50
C VAL A 899 -0.61 0.05 21.82
N ILE A 900 -1.02 -0.72 20.81
CA ILE A 900 -1.54 -2.08 20.98
C ILE A 900 -0.44 -2.98 21.59
N LEU A 901 0.76 -2.92 21.04
CA LEU A 901 1.92 -3.64 21.57
C LEU A 901 2.21 -3.27 23.03
N LEU A 902 2.21 -1.95 23.29
CA LEU A 902 2.51 -1.42 24.60
C LEU A 902 1.52 -1.90 25.66
N ALA A 903 0.24 -2.07 25.31
CA ALA A 903 -0.77 -2.61 26.21
C ALA A 903 -0.41 -4.01 26.72
N GLY A 904 0.19 -4.88 25.88
CA GLY A 904 0.68 -6.20 26.30
C GLY A 904 1.94 -6.17 27.15
N VAL A 905 2.87 -5.28 26.82
CA VAL A 905 4.21 -5.23 27.48
C VAL A 905 4.14 -4.56 28.85
N VAL A 906 3.39 -3.45 28.95
CA VAL A 906 3.32 -2.67 30.21
C VAL A 906 2.69 -3.47 31.35
N VAL A 907 1.70 -4.26 31.02
CA VAL A 907 0.98 -5.12 32.00
C VAL A 907 1.92 -6.12 32.65
N ASN A 908 2.98 -6.59 31.95
CA ASN A 908 3.95 -7.55 32.48
C ASN A 908 4.67 -7.06 33.75
N ASN A 909 5.09 -5.79 33.79
CA ASN A 909 5.74 -5.21 34.96
C ASN A 909 4.83 -5.20 36.21
N ALA A 910 3.54 -4.89 35.99
CA ALA A 910 2.53 -4.88 37.05
C ALA A 910 2.18 -6.29 37.52
N ILE A 911 2.13 -7.29 36.62
CA ILE A 911 1.91 -8.72 36.96
C ILE A 911 2.97 -9.21 37.94
N VAL A 912 4.25 -9.04 37.57
CA VAL A 912 5.38 -9.52 38.39
C VAL A 912 5.40 -8.87 39.77
N LEU A 913 5.02 -7.60 39.86
CA LEU A 913 4.98 -6.88 41.14
C LEU A 913 3.81 -7.37 42.02
N ILE A 914 2.60 -7.48 41.48
CA ILE A 914 1.42 -7.92 42.25
C ILE A 914 1.51 -9.38 42.65
N ASP A 915 2.01 -10.24 41.78
CA ASP A 915 2.23 -11.66 42.09
C ASP A 915 3.17 -11.83 43.30
N PHE A 916 4.25 -11.07 43.34
CA PHE A 916 5.16 -11.09 44.45
C PHE A 916 4.56 -10.53 45.74
N ILE A 917 3.78 -9.44 45.68
CA ILE A 917 3.02 -8.90 46.84
C ILE A 917 2.09 -9.98 47.39
N LYS A 918 1.31 -10.66 46.51
CA LYS A 918 0.38 -11.72 46.86
C LYS A 918 1.12 -12.88 47.51
N THR A 919 2.25 -13.31 46.99
CA THR A 919 3.09 -14.36 47.57
C THR A 919 3.56 -14.03 48.98
N MET A 920 4.01 -12.79 49.22
CA MET A 920 4.43 -12.34 50.57
C MET A 920 3.27 -12.29 51.54
N ARG A 921 2.05 -11.88 51.07
CA ARG A 921 0.84 -11.92 51.92
C ARG A 921 0.41 -13.34 52.27
N ILE A 922 0.52 -14.30 51.33
CA ILE A 922 0.24 -15.73 51.59
C ILE A 922 1.23 -16.31 52.60
N ARG A 923 2.49 -15.85 52.61
CA ARG A 923 3.50 -16.23 53.61
C ARG A 923 3.24 -15.65 55.02
N GLY A 924 2.15 -14.85 55.19
CA GLY A 924 1.72 -14.32 56.49
C GLY A 924 2.31 -12.96 56.87
N HIS A 925 3.02 -12.29 55.99
CA HIS A 925 3.57 -10.96 56.26
C HIS A 925 2.50 -9.88 56.24
N ASP A 926 2.73 -8.83 57.04
CA ASP A 926 1.88 -7.63 57.07
C ASP A 926 1.77 -6.94 55.69
N LYS A 927 0.71 -6.19 55.48
CA LYS A 927 0.40 -5.51 54.20
C LYS A 927 1.48 -4.53 53.80
N GLU A 928 1.87 -3.63 54.73
CA GLU A 928 2.84 -2.59 54.45
C GLU A 928 4.21 -3.18 54.15
N TYR A 929 4.65 -4.14 55.01
CA TYR A 929 5.89 -4.88 54.78
C TYR A 929 5.88 -5.62 53.44
N SER A 930 4.79 -6.30 53.10
CA SER A 930 4.68 -7.04 51.85
C SER A 930 4.82 -6.13 50.63
N ILE A 931 4.20 -4.95 50.68
CA ILE A 931 4.29 -3.94 49.57
C ILE A 931 5.71 -3.38 49.48
N MET A 932 6.27 -2.90 50.58
CA MET A 932 7.59 -2.26 50.59
C MET A 932 8.71 -3.23 50.22
N TYR A 933 8.69 -4.44 50.75
CA TYR A 933 9.66 -5.49 50.43
C TYR A 933 9.56 -5.94 48.98
N SER A 934 8.35 -6.07 48.43
CA SER A 934 8.14 -6.42 47.05
C SER A 934 8.66 -5.34 46.08
N CYS A 935 8.37 -4.07 46.38
CA CYS A 935 8.89 -2.94 45.63
C CYS A 935 10.42 -2.87 45.65
N GLU A 936 11.05 -3.15 46.78
CA GLU A 936 12.50 -3.20 46.96
C GLU A 936 13.13 -4.32 46.13
N THR A 937 12.60 -5.52 46.22
CA THR A 937 13.15 -6.73 45.57
C THR A 937 12.96 -6.74 44.08
N ARG A 938 11.78 -6.28 43.58
CA ARG A 938 11.42 -6.30 42.15
C ARG A 938 11.91 -5.09 41.38
N LEU A 939 12.44 -4.04 42.07
CA LEU A 939 12.94 -2.84 41.39
C LEU A 939 14.02 -3.14 40.34
N ARG A 940 15.01 -3.99 40.66
CA ARG A 940 16.13 -4.30 39.79
C ARG A 940 15.71 -5.09 38.55
N PRO A 941 14.98 -6.22 38.66
CA PRO A 941 14.45 -6.92 37.48
C PRO A 941 13.62 -6.05 36.58
N ILE A 942 12.65 -5.29 37.10
CA ILE A 942 11.76 -4.42 36.30
C ILE A 942 12.56 -3.33 35.56
N LEU A 943 13.51 -2.67 36.23
CA LEU A 943 14.36 -1.69 35.54
C LEU A 943 15.26 -2.32 34.48
N MET A 944 15.76 -3.54 34.75
CA MET A 944 16.62 -4.27 33.82
C MET A 944 15.86 -4.64 32.53
N THR A 945 14.65 -5.22 32.64
CA THR A 945 13.82 -5.56 31.48
C THR A 945 13.39 -4.31 30.71
N THR A 946 12.92 -3.28 31.38
CA THR A 946 12.54 -2.02 30.73
C THR A 946 13.72 -1.39 29.98
N MET A 947 14.89 -1.32 30.61
CA MET A 947 16.06 -0.70 29.97
C MET A 947 16.57 -1.54 28.78
N THR A 948 16.55 -2.87 28.86
CA THR A 948 16.93 -3.73 27.73
C THR A 948 15.98 -3.55 26.56
N THR A 949 14.67 -3.44 26.79
CA THR A 949 13.67 -3.18 25.74
C THR A 949 13.84 -1.79 25.15
N VAL A 950 13.99 -0.75 25.97
CA VAL A 950 14.18 0.64 25.52
C VAL A 950 15.44 0.78 24.65
N PHE A 951 16.58 0.27 25.14
CA PHE A 951 17.84 0.34 24.40
C PHE A 951 17.88 -0.62 23.21
N GLY A 952 17.19 -1.77 23.29
CA GLY A 952 17.00 -2.68 22.16
C GLY A 952 16.28 -2.03 21.00
N MET A 953 15.33 -1.14 21.26
CA MET A 953 14.58 -0.42 20.24
C MET A 953 15.18 0.95 19.87
N MET A 954 16.21 1.41 20.58
CA MET A 954 16.83 2.73 20.34
C MET A 954 17.32 2.92 18.90
N PRO A 955 18.00 1.97 18.24
CA PRO A 955 18.45 2.14 16.86
C PRO A 955 17.27 2.41 15.89
N MET A 956 16.14 1.76 16.10
CA MET A 956 14.92 1.99 15.31
C MET A 956 14.35 3.39 15.55
N ALA A 957 14.32 3.86 16.79
CA ALA A 957 13.82 5.18 17.15
C ALA A 957 14.69 6.32 16.64
N LEU A 958 16.01 6.13 16.55
CA LEU A 958 16.95 7.08 15.98
C LEU A 958 16.79 7.24 14.48
N GLY A 959 16.20 6.25 13.80
CA GLY A 959 15.87 6.36 12.40
C GLY A 959 17.11 6.45 11.50
N LEU A 960 18.13 5.66 11.77
CA LEU A 960 19.37 5.61 11.00
C LEU A 960 19.18 4.69 9.79
N GLY A 961 19.14 5.27 8.59
CA GLY A 961 19.01 4.54 7.33
C GLY A 961 17.74 4.86 6.54
N GLU A 962 17.72 4.49 5.27
CA GLU A 962 16.57 4.67 4.36
C GLU A 962 15.40 3.79 4.79
N GLY A 963 14.15 4.31 4.71
CA GLY A 963 12.95 3.59 5.11
C GLY A 963 12.72 3.52 6.62
N SER A 964 13.63 4.08 7.44
CA SER A 964 13.52 4.07 8.90
C SER A 964 12.33 4.90 9.42
N GLU A 965 11.87 5.87 8.65
CA GLU A 965 10.71 6.70 8.98
C GLU A 965 9.47 5.85 9.23
N PHE A 966 9.34 4.72 8.51
CA PHE A 966 8.19 3.84 8.59
C PHE A 966 7.96 3.26 9.99
N TYR A 967 9.04 2.88 10.69
CA TYR A 967 8.94 2.23 12.01
C TYR A 967 9.34 3.12 13.19
N ARG A 968 9.84 4.31 12.91
CA ARG A 968 10.33 5.26 13.94
C ARG A 968 9.23 5.66 14.92
N GLY A 969 8.03 6.01 14.44
CA GLY A 969 6.88 6.40 15.26
C GLY A 969 6.48 5.30 16.25
N MET A 970 6.47 4.05 15.80
CA MET A 970 6.18 2.90 16.64
C MET A 970 7.26 2.67 17.71
N ALA A 971 8.54 2.73 17.33
CA ALA A 971 9.65 2.57 18.29
C ALA A 971 9.62 3.66 19.37
N ILE A 972 9.39 4.91 19.01
CA ILE A 972 9.23 6.04 19.93
C ILE A 972 8.04 5.81 20.88
N THR A 973 6.91 5.36 20.34
CA THR A 973 5.72 5.02 21.13
C THR A 973 6.05 4.01 22.21
N VAL A 974 6.75 2.94 21.87
CA VAL A 974 7.11 1.89 22.84
C VAL A 974 8.15 2.39 23.83
N ILE A 975 9.21 3.08 23.40
CA ILE A 975 10.27 3.61 24.27
C ILE A 975 9.71 4.56 25.32
N PHE A 976 9.00 5.59 24.88
CA PHE A 976 8.47 6.59 25.82
C PHE A 976 7.31 6.03 26.63
N GLY A 977 6.40 5.28 26.00
CA GLY A 977 5.28 4.64 26.67
C GLY A 977 5.74 3.67 27.77
N LEU A 978 6.70 2.80 27.46
CA LEU A 978 7.24 1.84 28.43
C LEU A 978 8.05 2.53 29.53
N SER A 979 8.86 3.54 29.19
CA SER A 979 9.67 4.29 30.18
C SER A 979 8.79 5.01 31.19
N PHE A 980 7.82 5.80 30.70
CA PHE A 980 6.88 6.52 31.55
C PHE A 980 6.00 5.58 32.35
N SER A 981 5.44 4.58 31.68
CA SER A 981 4.60 3.58 32.36
C SER A 981 5.35 2.87 33.47
N THR A 982 6.61 2.46 33.26
CA THR A 982 7.38 1.74 34.28
C THR A 982 7.60 2.62 35.52
N ILE A 983 7.97 3.88 35.33
CA ILE A 983 8.16 4.83 36.46
C ILE A 983 6.85 5.03 37.22
N LEU A 984 5.75 5.26 36.50
CA LEU A 984 4.45 5.53 37.10
C LEU A 984 3.83 4.27 37.72
N THR A 985 3.98 3.12 37.09
CA THR A 985 3.49 1.80 37.56
C THR A 985 4.16 1.39 38.85
N LEU A 986 5.48 1.55 38.98
CA LEU A 986 6.21 1.27 40.18
C LEU A 986 5.72 2.09 41.41
N VAL A 987 5.06 3.25 41.17
CA VAL A 987 4.49 4.07 42.22
C VAL A 987 3.00 3.82 42.39
N LEU A 988 2.23 3.80 41.31
CA LEU A 988 0.77 3.74 41.36
C LEU A 988 0.22 2.35 41.72
N ILE A 989 0.77 1.28 41.14
CA ILE A 989 0.24 -0.08 41.34
C ILE A 989 0.26 -0.53 42.81
N PRO A 990 1.34 -0.32 43.58
CA PRO A 990 1.34 -0.64 45.03
C PRO A 990 0.31 0.17 45.82
N VAL A 991 0.11 1.46 45.43
CA VAL A 991 -0.91 2.33 46.05
C VAL A 991 -2.32 1.87 45.71
N LEU A 992 -2.60 1.57 44.44
CA LEU A 992 -3.90 1.04 44.01
C LEU A 992 -4.22 -0.29 44.68
N TYR A 993 -3.23 -1.20 44.75
CA TYR A 993 -3.39 -2.46 45.48
C TYR A 993 -3.80 -2.21 46.95
N SER A 994 -3.13 -1.27 47.62
CA SER A 994 -3.47 -0.91 48.98
C SER A 994 -4.85 -0.31 49.15
N VAL A 995 -5.26 0.60 48.25
CA VAL A 995 -6.61 1.24 48.24
C VAL A 995 -7.70 0.22 48.02
N VAL A 996 -7.53 -0.68 47.05
CA VAL A 996 -8.52 -1.71 46.72
C VAL A 996 -8.59 -2.77 47.81
N ASP A 997 -7.48 -3.16 48.42
CA ASP A 997 -7.47 -4.09 49.55
C ASP A 997 -8.19 -3.48 50.78
N ASP A 998 -7.98 -2.19 51.05
CA ASP A 998 -8.70 -1.45 52.09
C ASP A 998 -10.21 -1.42 51.84
N PHE A 999 -10.62 -1.18 50.57
CA PHE A 999 -12.00 -1.12 50.14
C PHE A 999 -12.68 -2.49 50.26
N THR A 1000 -12.03 -3.54 49.76
CA THR A 1000 -12.57 -4.92 49.81
C THR A 1000 -12.69 -5.42 51.25
N THR A 1001 -11.72 -5.15 52.11
CA THR A 1001 -11.76 -5.50 53.53
C THR A 1001 -12.92 -4.77 54.23
N LYS A 1002 -13.11 -3.50 53.99
CA LYS A 1002 -14.25 -2.70 54.52
C LYS A 1002 -15.61 -3.24 54.04
N LEU A 1003 -15.70 -3.63 52.75
CA LEU A 1003 -16.91 -4.17 52.15
C LEU A 1003 -17.29 -5.53 52.74
N ILE A 1004 -16.31 -6.43 52.87
CA ILE A 1004 -16.47 -7.76 53.51
C ILE A 1004 -16.88 -7.60 54.97
N THR A 1005 -16.26 -6.69 55.69
CA THR A 1005 -16.63 -6.41 57.12
C THR A 1005 -18.06 -5.86 57.19
N LYS A 1006 -18.45 -4.97 56.29
CA LYS A 1006 -19.81 -4.40 56.22
C LYS A 1006 -20.87 -5.47 55.89
N ILE A 1007 -20.56 -6.38 54.98
CA ILE A 1007 -21.43 -7.51 54.58
C ILE A 1007 -21.54 -8.52 55.76
N LYS A 1008 -20.43 -8.87 56.42
CA LYS A 1008 -20.43 -9.69 57.60
C LYS A 1008 -21.27 -9.10 58.76
N ASN A 1009 -21.17 -7.79 58.96
CA ASN A 1009 -21.95 -7.08 59.99
C ASN A 1009 -23.43 -7.00 59.62
N ILE A 1010 -23.80 -6.89 58.34
CA ILE A 1010 -25.21 -6.96 57.88
C ILE A 1010 -25.73 -8.39 58.05
N SER A 1011 -24.96 -9.42 57.63
CA SER A 1011 -25.32 -10.83 57.80
C SER A 1011 -25.47 -11.20 59.27
N ASN A 1012 -24.61 -10.74 60.20
CA ASN A 1012 -24.71 -10.94 61.61
C ASN A 1012 -25.89 -10.18 62.26
N LYS A 1013 -26.23 -8.99 61.76
CA LYS A 1013 -27.46 -8.25 62.16
C LYS A 1013 -28.73 -8.95 61.67
N SER A 1014 -28.74 -9.55 60.50
CA SER A 1014 -29.86 -10.37 59.97
C SER A 1014 -30.03 -11.67 60.81
N LYS A 1015 -28.94 -12.36 61.14
CA LYS A 1015 -28.98 -13.52 62.02
C LYS A 1015 -29.50 -13.22 63.44
N LYS A 1016 -29.10 -12.04 64.02
CA LYS A 1016 -29.60 -11.60 65.36
C LYS A 1016 -31.09 -11.17 65.35
N LYS A 1017 -31.60 -10.65 64.17
CA LYS A 1017 -33.04 -10.34 64.04
C LYS A 1017 -33.88 -11.59 63.81
N GLY A 1018 -33.35 -12.68 63.24
CA GLY A 1018 -34.07 -13.95 63.05
C GLY A 1018 -34.17 -14.80 64.32
N VAL A 1019 -33.38 -14.56 65.38
CA VAL A 1019 -33.36 -15.29 66.63
C VAL A 1019 -34.27 -14.62 67.68
N ASN A 1020 -34.72 -13.37 67.43
CA ASN A 1020 -35.67 -12.68 68.36
C ASN A 1020 -37.13 -12.73 67.85
N ASN A 1021 -37.43 -13.43 66.79
CA ASN A 1021 -38.80 -13.62 66.28
C ASN A 1021 -39.16 -15.10 66.07
N GLY A 1022 -38.50 -16.04 66.87
CA GLY A 1022 -38.86 -17.45 66.93
C GLY A 1022 -39.30 -17.84 68.27
#